data_94d91be612300664b3f0d214a3948866
#
_entry.id   94d91be612300664b3f0d214a3948866
#
_cell.length_a   1.000
_cell.length_b   1.000
_cell.length_c   1.000
_cell.angle_alpha   90.00
_cell.angle_beta   90.00
_cell.angle_gamma   90.00
#
_symmetry.space_group_name_H-M   'P 1'
#
loop_
_entity.id
_entity.type
_entity.pdbx_description
1 polymer ?
#
loop_
_entity_poly.entity_id
_entity_poly.type
_entity_poly.pdbx_seq_one_letter_code
_entity_poly.pdbx_strand_id
1 'polypeptide(L)'
;DVTPPAAEFVGSEDCRECHEPEFDSWSGSHHDLAMAVATDETVLGDFNDAEFTLFGVTSRFYRKDGRFYVHTNGPGGEMGDFEITHTFGWFPLQQYLVPFPGGRLQTLPIAWDSREDRWFRVPPVEDLDPGDWLYWTNAAQNWNGMCAQCHSTNLDKNYDPETDTYATTWSDIDVGCEACHGPGSLHVEWAEIPDIGRPAANDFRLVKQTSGITPREHVELCAPCHSRRASMADLEHTESDFMQTFLPSLLEEGLYFADGQILDEVYVYGSFTQSKMFQRDVQCSDCHDVHSVKPVLEDNALCLQCHRAAQYDDYEHHFHKQDGEDGEPILADDGEVLFDVGTGALCRECHMPGRTYMGNDYRPDHSFRVPDPALSAAIGSPDACLRCHVDKDTEWSQQTVVEWYGPGRSSHYGETIARGRRAEPGAGDALRALAGDDLYPVLVRATALSLLEAYPGRATEQALEIALTDDEAILRRTAVATIRYADPARLAATLARALEDPVRTVRIEAASRLAGDLTTHLTGPQRKQYERVLGEYEEAMRYSADFAFGRYNLGNLYNDLGQTEKAIDSFEAAIRIDGAFYPAKANLALLYNRQGENRKAERLLREVVAAQPELYDMAYSLALLLVEMQEYGEAVGFLEQAANGLPQRARIQYNLGLLHQQLQNLAAAETRLRMALELEPGSLDFQYALADHYIKRGMFEQAVPIVELMIATHPDNPIGNQIMEFIRRSTGH
;
A
#
# COMPACT_ATOMS: atom_id res chain seq x y z
N ASP A 1 30.82 31.27 15.56
CA ASP A 1 29.47 30.63 15.61
C ASP A 1 29.69 29.27 16.25
N VAL A 2 29.29 29.13 17.53
CA VAL A 2 29.24 27.82 18.19
C VAL A 2 27.86 27.28 17.84
N THR A 3 27.83 26.24 17.00
CA THR A 3 26.60 25.49 16.77
C THR A 3 26.08 25.04 18.15
N PRO A 4 24.82 25.30 18.52
CA PRO A 4 24.30 24.80 19.78
C PRO A 4 24.44 23.27 19.81
N PRO A 5 24.67 22.67 20.99
CA PRO A 5 24.75 21.23 21.10
C PRO A 5 23.47 20.60 20.56
N ALA A 6 23.58 19.47 19.85
CA ALA A 6 22.44 18.70 19.42
C ALA A 6 21.75 18.12 20.68
N ALA A 7 20.43 18.10 20.70
CA ALA A 7 19.70 17.45 21.77
C ALA A 7 19.92 15.93 21.70
N GLU A 8 20.04 15.29 22.85
CA GLU A 8 20.21 13.84 23.01
C GLU A 8 19.01 13.24 23.74
N PHE A 9 18.73 11.97 23.50
CA PHE A 9 17.70 11.21 24.21
C PHE A 9 18.18 10.85 25.61
N VAL A 10 17.35 11.04 26.60
CA VAL A 10 17.67 10.80 28.02
C VAL A 10 16.94 9.60 28.63
N GLY A 11 15.85 9.15 27.97
CA GLY A 11 14.98 8.06 28.45
C GLY A 11 13.84 8.54 29.34
N SER A 12 12.78 7.77 29.37
CA SER A 12 11.51 8.11 30.05
C SER A 12 11.67 8.25 31.56
N GLU A 13 12.59 7.50 32.20
CA GLU A 13 12.82 7.57 33.64
C GLU A 13 13.35 8.94 34.10
N ASP A 14 14.14 9.64 33.28
CA ASP A 14 14.67 10.97 33.60
C ASP A 14 13.55 12.04 33.62
N CYS A 15 12.43 11.78 32.93
CA CYS A 15 11.26 12.68 32.93
C CYS A 15 10.46 12.61 34.22
N ARG A 16 10.48 11.44 34.90
CA ARG A 16 9.64 11.11 36.06
C ARG A 16 9.80 12.08 37.22
N GLU A 17 11.02 12.53 37.51
CA GLU A 17 11.29 13.38 38.69
C GLU A 17 10.51 14.71 38.66
N CYS A 18 10.20 15.23 37.46
CA CYS A 18 9.49 16.49 37.26
C CYS A 18 8.05 16.31 36.76
N HIS A 19 7.75 15.21 36.07
CA HIS A 19 6.48 14.90 35.41
C HIS A 19 5.82 13.63 35.96
N GLU A 20 5.83 13.48 37.31
CA GLU A 20 5.28 12.27 37.98
C GLU A 20 3.83 11.96 37.58
N PRO A 21 2.88 12.92 37.46
CA PRO A 21 1.51 12.60 37.06
C PRO A 21 1.38 12.06 35.63
N GLU A 22 2.13 12.62 34.68
CA GLU A 22 2.15 12.17 33.28
C GLU A 22 2.84 10.83 33.15
N PHE A 23 3.94 10.62 33.88
CA PHE A 23 4.65 9.34 33.95
C PHE A 23 3.77 8.24 34.55
N ASP A 24 3.09 8.50 35.67
CA ASP A 24 2.18 7.52 36.29
C ASP A 24 0.98 7.19 35.40
N SER A 25 0.53 8.14 34.56
CA SER A 25 -0.53 7.92 33.60
C SER A 25 -0.05 7.06 32.41
N TRP A 26 1.19 7.29 31.95
CA TRP A 26 1.81 6.55 30.85
C TRP A 26 2.23 5.13 31.28
N SER A 27 2.75 4.98 32.48
CA SER A 27 3.21 3.67 32.98
C SER A 27 2.06 2.66 33.04
N GLY A 28 2.25 1.48 32.44
CA GLY A 28 1.24 0.45 32.27
C GLY A 28 0.24 0.74 31.13
N SER A 29 0.43 1.80 30.35
CA SER A 29 -0.35 2.05 29.14
C SER A 29 0.07 1.13 27.99
N HIS A 30 -0.70 1.10 26.89
CA HIS A 30 -0.31 0.36 25.69
C HIS A 30 0.95 0.92 25.00
N HIS A 31 1.36 2.16 25.28
CA HIS A 31 2.62 2.72 24.80
C HIS A 31 3.81 2.18 25.60
N ASP A 32 3.77 2.21 26.93
CA ASP A 32 4.77 1.62 27.82
C ASP A 32 4.90 0.10 27.58
N LEU A 33 3.79 -0.59 27.44
CA LEU A 33 3.73 -2.04 27.21
C LEU A 33 3.81 -2.43 25.71
N ALA A 34 4.18 -1.49 24.84
CA ALA A 34 4.32 -1.77 23.40
C ALA A 34 5.40 -2.84 23.15
N MET A 35 6.48 -2.80 23.93
CA MET A 35 7.60 -3.75 23.89
C MET A 35 8.22 -3.92 25.27
N ALA A 36 8.76 -5.12 25.56
CA ALA A 36 9.55 -5.36 26.74
C ALA A 36 10.56 -6.51 26.54
N VAL A 37 11.62 -6.52 27.34
CA VAL A 37 12.46 -7.72 27.50
C VAL A 37 11.65 -8.82 28.15
N ALA A 38 11.77 -10.06 27.69
CA ALA A 38 11.04 -11.20 28.23
C ALA A 38 11.51 -11.55 29.65
N THR A 39 10.70 -11.25 30.66
CA THR A 39 10.91 -11.53 32.08
C THR A 39 9.69 -12.21 32.68
N ASP A 40 9.78 -12.61 33.95
CA ASP A 40 8.64 -13.19 34.67
C ASP A 40 7.48 -12.19 34.85
N GLU A 41 7.75 -10.90 34.81
CA GLU A 41 6.76 -9.82 34.91
C GLU A 41 6.12 -9.46 33.57
N THR A 42 6.87 -9.61 32.46
CA THR A 42 6.44 -9.12 31.16
C THR A 42 5.84 -10.19 30.24
N VAL A 43 6.11 -11.48 30.50
CA VAL A 43 5.58 -12.60 29.73
C VAL A 43 4.22 -13.04 30.28
N LEU A 44 3.17 -12.89 29.51
CA LEU A 44 1.80 -13.27 29.89
C LEU A 44 1.48 -14.73 29.56
N GLY A 45 2.06 -15.27 28.49
CA GLY A 45 1.77 -16.62 28.01
C GLY A 45 2.17 -17.74 28.96
N ASP A 46 1.47 -18.88 28.89
CA ASP A 46 1.80 -20.06 29.65
C ASP A 46 3.01 -20.79 29.07
N PHE A 47 4.16 -20.71 29.78
CA PHE A 47 5.42 -21.39 29.47
C PHE A 47 5.70 -22.58 30.44
N ASN A 48 4.67 -23.16 31.01
CA ASN A 48 4.79 -24.34 31.88
C ASN A 48 4.55 -25.63 31.08
N ASP A 49 5.36 -25.85 30.05
CA ASP A 49 5.23 -26.97 29.08
C ASP A 49 3.88 -27.00 28.34
N ALA A 50 3.26 -25.82 28.13
CA ALA A 50 2.02 -25.70 27.39
C ALA A 50 2.22 -26.06 25.90
N GLU A 51 1.21 -26.70 25.29
CA GLU A 51 1.26 -27.14 23.91
C GLU A 51 0.15 -26.46 23.09
N PHE A 52 0.50 -26.09 21.84
CA PHE A 52 -0.44 -25.59 20.84
C PHE A 52 -0.24 -26.35 19.54
N THR A 53 -1.29 -26.98 19.02
CA THR A 53 -1.21 -27.77 17.78
C THR A 53 -2.03 -27.14 16.68
N LEU A 54 -1.39 -26.90 15.52
CA LEU A 54 -2.05 -26.40 14.32
C LEU A 54 -1.37 -27.02 13.08
N PHE A 55 -2.15 -27.39 12.05
CA PHE A 55 -1.67 -28.00 10.79
C PHE A 55 -0.73 -29.20 10.99
N GLY A 56 -0.96 -29.97 12.07
CA GLY A 56 -0.12 -31.14 12.38
C GLY A 56 1.21 -30.81 13.05
N VAL A 57 1.52 -29.55 13.29
CA VAL A 57 2.68 -29.09 14.07
C VAL A 57 2.25 -28.83 15.50
N THR A 58 2.90 -29.49 16.46
CA THR A 58 2.73 -29.21 17.89
C THR A 58 3.88 -28.34 18.38
N SER A 59 3.57 -27.10 18.73
CA SER A 59 4.50 -26.16 19.36
C SER A 59 4.42 -26.31 20.88
N ARG A 60 5.57 -26.36 21.57
CA ARG A 60 5.65 -26.45 23.02
C ARG A 60 6.35 -25.22 23.59
N PHE A 61 5.72 -24.58 24.55
CA PHE A 61 6.21 -23.38 25.25
C PHE A 61 6.72 -23.80 26.63
N TYR A 62 8.00 -23.55 26.92
CA TYR A 62 8.64 -24.03 28.11
C TYR A 62 9.73 -23.10 28.65
N ARG A 63 10.14 -23.32 29.88
CA ARG A 63 11.24 -22.59 30.52
C ARG A 63 12.48 -23.47 30.68
N LYS A 64 13.63 -22.86 30.46
CA LYS A 64 14.94 -23.49 30.66
C LYS A 64 15.93 -22.45 31.17
N ASP A 65 16.59 -22.76 32.30
CA ASP A 65 17.61 -21.89 32.89
C ASP A 65 17.12 -20.45 33.14
N GLY A 66 15.85 -20.26 33.52
CA GLY A 66 15.22 -18.96 33.74
C GLY A 66 14.85 -18.18 32.48
N ARG A 67 14.94 -18.81 31.32
CA ARG A 67 14.60 -18.20 30.01
C ARG A 67 13.40 -18.88 29.38
N PHE A 68 12.76 -18.21 28.44
CA PHE A 68 11.56 -18.65 27.72
C PHE A 68 11.94 -19.25 26.38
N TYR A 69 11.34 -20.39 26.02
CA TYR A 69 11.60 -21.10 24.78
C TYR A 69 10.31 -21.58 24.13
N VAL A 70 10.32 -21.63 22.79
CA VAL A 70 9.33 -22.37 22.01
C VAL A 70 10.03 -23.46 21.20
N HIS A 71 9.52 -24.67 21.25
CA HIS A 71 9.87 -25.75 20.35
C HIS A 71 8.84 -25.79 19.23
N THR A 72 9.22 -25.41 18.01
CA THR A 72 8.31 -25.31 16.86
C THR A 72 9.06 -25.48 15.55
N ASN A 73 8.32 -25.48 14.41
CA ASN A 73 8.92 -25.50 13.10
C ASN A 73 9.62 -24.15 12.80
N GLY A 74 10.88 -24.24 12.40
CA GLY A 74 11.75 -23.09 12.09
C GLY A 74 12.10 -22.99 10.59
N PRO A 75 13.28 -22.46 10.25
CA PRO A 75 13.72 -22.34 8.86
C PRO A 75 13.65 -23.67 8.14
N GLY A 76 13.10 -23.65 6.90
CA GLY A 76 12.92 -24.85 6.10
C GLY A 76 11.88 -25.83 6.64
N GLY A 77 11.08 -25.44 7.65
CA GLY A 77 10.05 -26.29 8.26
C GLY A 77 10.59 -27.30 9.28
N GLU A 78 11.88 -27.28 9.61
CA GLU A 78 12.48 -28.18 10.59
C GLU A 78 12.14 -27.77 12.02
N MET A 79 11.84 -28.76 12.89
CA MET A 79 11.58 -28.52 14.30
C MET A 79 12.84 -28.06 15.04
N GLY A 80 12.73 -27.02 15.85
CA GLY A 80 13.83 -26.46 16.61
C GLY A 80 13.39 -25.79 17.91
N ASP A 81 14.35 -25.54 18.79
CA ASP A 81 14.16 -24.79 20.02
C ASP A 81 14.61 -23.33 19.79
N PHE A 82 13.70 -22.38 20.03
CA PHE A 82 13.95 -20.95 19.84
C PHE A 82 13.77 -20.21 21.16
N GLU A 83 14.78 -19.42 21.53
CA GLU A 83 14.72 -18.56 22.72
C GLU A 83 13.85 -17.33 22.41
N ILE A 84 12.93 -17.02 23.31
CA ILE A 84 12.15 -15.79 23.28
C ILE A 84 12.87 -14.74 24.11
N THR A 85 13.21 -13.61 23.49
CA THR A 85 13.98 -12.55 24.14
C THR A 85 13.17 -11.31 24.45
N HIS A 86 12.09 -11.07 23.72
CA HIS A 86 11.22 -9.91 23.90
C HIS A 86 9.75 -10.30 23.73
N THR A 87 8.89 -9.51 24.36
CA THR A 87 7.45 -9.48 24.15
C THR A 87 7.07 -8.21 23.44
N PHE A 88 5.98 -8.20 22.68
CA PHE A 88 5.38 -6.97 22.19
C PHE A 88 3.86 -7.06 22.16
N GLY A 89 3.22 -5.94 22.55
CA GLY A 89 1.83 -5.90 22.90
C GLY A 89 1.54 -6.51 24.27
N TRP A 90 0.36 -6.18 24.80
CA TRP A 90 -0.09 -6.60 26.12
C TRP A 90 -1.55 -7.06 26.10
N PHE A 91 -2.41 -6.26 25.52
CA PHE A 91 -3.84 -6.51 25.42
C PHE A 91 -4.37 -6.03 24.05
N PRO A 92 -5.21 -6.80 23.35
CA PRO A 92 -5.80 -8.10 23.72
C PRO A 92 -4.90 -9.30 23.41
N LEU A 93 -3.74 -9.08 22.83
CA LEU A 93 -2.76 -10.13 22.50
C LEU A 93 -1.35 -9.71 22.88
N GLN A 94 -0.52 -10.72 23.17
CA GLN A 94 0.91 -10.58 23.30
C GLN A 94 1.62 -11.49 22.31
N GLN A 95 2.54 -10.93 21.52
CA GLN A 95 3.43 -11.65 20.61
C GLN A 95 4.85 -11.76 21.19
N TYR A 96 5.68 -12.57 20.55
CA TYR A 96 7.02 -12.91 21.05
C TYR A 96 8.06 -12.78 19.93
N LEU A 97 9.25 -12.30 20.28
CA LEU A 97 10.36 -12.16 19.36
C LEU A 97 11.45 -13.19 19.61
N VAL A 98 11.92 -13.74 18.50
CA VAL A 98 12.99 -14.73 18.45
C VAL A 98 14.18 -14.15 17.70
N PRO A 99 15.39 -14.13 18.27
CA PRO A 99 16.59 -13.66 17.59
C PRO A 99 17.04 -14.67 16.50
N PHE A 100 17.41 -14.12 15.35
CA PHE A 100 17.92 -14.86 14.20
C PHE A 100 19.27 -14.28 13.73
N PRO A 101 20.04 -15.03 12.92
CA PRO A 101 21.29 -14.56 12.37
C PRO A 101 21.16 -13.24 11.60
N GLY A 102 22.23 -12.44 11.61
CA GLY A 102 22.25 -11.13 10.93
C GLY A 102 21.51 -10.02 11.68
N GLY A 103 21.36 -10.14 13.00
CA GLY A 103 20.70 -9.12 13.84
C GLY A 103 19.17 -9.07 13.70
N ARG A 104 18.56 -10.08 13.08
CA ARG A 104 17.11 -10.16 12.88
C ARG A 104 16.40 -10.55 14.17
N LEU A 105 15.27 -9.91 14.41
CA LEU A 105 14.26 -10.33 15.38
C LEU A 105 13.01 -10.77 14.61
N GLN A 106 12.64 -12.04 14.73
CA GLN A 106 11.48 -12.60 14.03
C GLN A 106 10.29 -12.70 14.98
N THR A 107 9.14 -12.30 14.47
CA THR A 107 7.87 -12.38 15.19
C THR A 107 7.33 -13.80 15.12
N LEU A 108 7.10 -14.42 16.28
CA LEU A 108 6.46 -15.72 16.35
C LEU A 108 4.98 -15.58 15.89
N PRO A 109 4.49 -16.48 15.02
CA PRO A 109 3.11 -16.41 14.52
C PRO A 109 2.08 -16.94 15.50
N ILE A 110 2.50 -17.45 16.66
CA ILE A 110 1.66 -17.92 17.74
C ILE A 110 1.74 -16.89 18.86
N ALA A 111 0.59 -16.34 19.24
CA ALA A 111 0.44 -15.28 20.22
C ALA A 111 -0.38 -15.77 21.42
N TRP A 112 -0.30 -15.04 22.52
CA TRP A 112 -1.12 -15.22 23.70
C TRP A 112 -2.33 -14.28 23.63
N ASP A 113 -3.54 -14.84 23.68
CA ASP A 113 -4.77 -14.09 23.88
C ASP A 113 -4.92 -13.77 25.36
N SER A 114 -4.73 -12.50 25.74
CA SER A 114 -4.77 -12.08 27.15
C SER A 114 -6.19 -11.86 27.68
N ARG A 115 -7.25 -12.02 26.85
CA ARG A 115 -8.65 -12.04 27.28
C ARG A 115 -9.11 -13.44 27.66
N GLU A 116 -8.67 -14.43 26.86
CA GLU A 116 -9.12 -15.82 26.95
C GLU A 116 -8.11 -16.75 27.60
N ASP A 117 -6.94 -16.22 27.98
CA ASP A 117 -5.82 -16.97 28.59
C ASP A 117 -5.44 -18.21 27.77
N ARG A 118 -5.23 -18.05 26.45
CA ARG A 118 -4.93 -19.16 25.55
C ARG A 118 -3.94 -18.78 24.44
N TRP A 119 -3.23 -19.78 23.93
CA TRP A 119 -2.45 -19.66 22.71
C TRP A 119 -3.35 -19.66 21.48
N PHE A 120 -3.04 -18.84 20.49
CA PHE A 120 -3.71 -18.84 19.20
C PHE A 120 -2.77 -18.45 18.06
N ARG A 121 -3.17 -18.71 16.82
CA ARG A 121 -2.43 -18.31 15.63
C ARG A 121 -2.88 -16.94 15.14
N VAL A 122 -1.92 -16.04 15.00
CA VAL A 122 -2.14 -14.74 14.33
C VAL A 122 -2.32 -14.97 12.83
N PRO A 123 -3.26 -14.30 12.16
CA PRO A 123 -3.43 -14.37 10.71
C PRO A 123 -2.15 -14.01 9.92
N PRO A 124 -1.94 -14.64 8.74
CA PRO A 124 -2.84 -15.58 8.09
C PRO A 124 -2.85 -16.96 8.77
N VAL A 125 -4.05 -17.53 8.93
CA VAL A 125 -4.22 -18.88 9.51
C VAL A 125 -4.23 -19.89 8.37
N GLU A 126 -3.06 -20.07 7.73
CA GLU A 126 -2.82 -20.96 6.60
C GLU A 126 -1.58 -21.81 6.87
N ASP A 127 -1.53 -22.97 6.23
CA ASP A 127 -0.34 -23.83 6.24
C ASP A 127 0.65 -23.32 5.17
N LEU A 128 1.47 -22.37 5.55
CA LEU A 128 2.42 -21.71 4.65
C LEU A 128 3.64 -22.58 4.36
N ASP A 129 4.05 -22.64 3.11
CA ASP A 129 5.34 -23.23 2.73
C ASP A 129 6.50 -22.46 3.38
N PRO A 130 7.54 -23.14 3.92
CA PRO A 130 8.69 -22.45 4.52
C PRO A 130 9.42 -21.48 3.58
N GLY A 131 9.23 -21.59 2.27
CA GLY A 131 9.74 -20.64 1.27
C GLY A 131 8.84 -19.43 1.02
N ASP A 132 7.64 -19.39 1.57
CA ASP A 132 6.72 -18.26 1.45
C ASP A 132 7.25 -17.05 2.24
N TRP A 133 7.16 -15.86 1.67
CA TRP A 133 7.65 -14.66 2.33
C TRP A 133 6.91 -14.32 3.63
N LEU A 134 5.64 -14.77 3.77
CA LEU A 134 4.82 -14.65 4.98
C LEU A 134 5.17 -15.68 6.06
N TYR A 135 5.99 -16.70 5.71
CA TYR A 135 6.40 -17.69 6.72
C TYR A 135 7.21 -17.01 7.83
N TRP A 136 6.98 -17.41 9.10
CA TRP A 136 7.41 -16.61 10.25
C TRP A 136 8.93 -16.36 10.36
N THR A 137 9.76 -17.18 9.71
CA THR A 137 11.22 -16.97 9.67
C THR A 137 11.68 -16.07 8.53
N ASN A 138 10.75 -15.58 7.67
CA ASN A 138 11.06 -14.81 6.47
C ASN A 138 10.73 -13.32 6.64
N ALA A 139 10.95 -12.54 5.60
CA ALA A 139 11.01 -11.09 5.66
C ALA A 139 9.72 -10.40 6.16
N ALA A 140 8.53 -10.96 5.88
CA ALA A 140 7.27 -10.37 6.31
C ALA A 140 7.06 -10.40 7.83
N GLN A 141 7.75 -11.27 8.54
CA GLN A 141 7.67 -11.40 10.01
C GLN A 141 8.92 -10.84 10.70
N ASN A 142 9.75 -10.09 9.98
CA ASN A 142 10.92 -9.44 10.55
C ASN A 142 10.51 -8.17 11.30
N TRP A 143 10.70 -8.18 12.62
CA TRP A 143 10.34 -7.07 13.50
C TRP A 143 11.13 -5.79 13.15
N ASN A 144 12.44 -5.90 12.85
CA ASN A 144 13.32 -4.75 12.61
C ASN A 144 12.80 -3.82 11.49
N GLY A 145 12.24 -4.41 10.41
CA GLY A 145 11.72 -3.66 9.27
C GLY A 145 10.22 -3.37 9.32
N MET A 146 9.44 -4.22 10.02
CA MET A 146 7.97 -4.15 9.99
C MET A 146 7.36 -3.46 11.20
N CYS A 147 7.89 -3.70 12.41
CA CYS A 147 7.22 -3.37 13.66
C CYS A 147 7.97 -2.31 14.48
N ALA A 148 9.30 -2.38 14.46
CA ALA A 148 10.17 -1.66 15.37
C ALA A 148 9.90 -0.15 15.43
N GLN A 149 9.67 0.49 14.28
CA GLN A 149 9.51 1.93 14.19
C GLN A 149 8.26 2.47 14.94
N CYS A 150 7.24 1.63 15.14
CA CYS A 150 6.02 1.99 15.87
C CYS A 150 6.02 1.47 17.31
N HIS A 151 6.94 0.56 17.65
CA HIS A 151 6.98 -0.13 18.95
C HIS A 151 8.22 0.19 19.77
N SER A 152 9.03 1.16 19.35
CA SER A 152 10.22 1.63 20.11
C SER A 152 10.43 3.14 19.90
N THR A 153 11.28 3.74 20.76
CA THR A 153 11.61 5.16 20.71
C THR A 153 12.98 5.36 20.06
N ASN A 154 13.09 6.31 19.14
CA ASN A 154 14.33 6.66 18.44
C ASN A 154 15.01 5.43 17.81
N LEU A 155 14.25 4.74 16.95
CA LEU A 155 14.78 3.59 16.23
C LEU A 155 15.77 4.04 15.17
N ASP A 156 16.95 3.45 15.19
CA ASP A 156 17.87 3.38 14.06
C ASP A 156 17.80 1.96 13.49
N LYS A 157 17.17 1.77 12.35
CA LYS A 157 16.99 0.44 11.74
C LYS A 157 18.34 -0.19 11.38
N ASN A 158 19.27 0.60 10.88
CA ASN A 158 20.64 0.20 10.53
C ASN A 158 20.70 -1.10 9.70
N TYR A 159 19.84 -1.19 8.68
CA TYR A 159 19.90 -2.28 7.71
C TYR A 159 20.99 -2.05 6.68
N ASP A 160 21.92 -2.99 6.55
CA ASP A 160 22.92 -2.98 5.49
C ASP A 160 22.47 -3.88 4.32
N PRO A 161 22.11 -3.30 3.16
CA PRO A 161 21.67 -4.06 2.00
C PRO A 161 22.77 -4.87 1.31
N GLU A 162 24.04 -4.61 1.57
CA GLU A 162 25.16 -5.35 0.96
C GLU A 162 25.43 -6.67 1.69
N THR A 163 25.33 -6.65 3.03
CA THR A 163 25.54 -7.83 3.88
C THR A 163 24.23 -8.53 4.27
N ASP A 164 23.08 -7.92 3.98
CA ASP A 164 21.75 -8.37 4.38
C ASP A 164 21.64 -8.58 5.90
N THR A 165 22.12 -7.59 6.68
CA THR A 165 22.15 -7.63 8.15
C THR A 165 21.59 -6.37 8.78
N TYR A 166 21.16 -6.50 10.03
CA TYR A 166 20.71 -5.38 10.87
C TYR A 166 21.64 -5.13 12.03
N ALA A 167 21.83 -3.86 12.37
CA ALA A 167 22.44 -3.39 13.59
C ALA A 167 21.49 -2.43 14.32
N THR A 168 20.22 -2.82 14.43
CA THR A 168 19.11 -2.00 14.94
C THR A 168 19.37 -1.59 16.38
N THR A 169 19.18 -0.28 16.68
CA THR A 169 19.27 0.32 18.00
C THR A 169 18.05 1.19 18.28
N TRP A 170 17.81 1.47 19.53
CA TRP A 170 16.74 2.34 20.03
C TRP A 170 17.17 3.03 21.33
N SER A 171 16.49 4.13 21.71
CA SER A 171 16.73 4.80 22.99
C SER A 171 15.91 4.15 24.12
N ASP A 172 14.57 4.04 23.92
CA ASP A 172 13.71 3.22 24.77
C ASP A 172 13.14 2.04 23.96
N ILE A 173 12.99 0.88 24.61
CA ILE A 173 12.48 -0.34 23.97
C ILE A 173 11.00 -0.22 23.59
N ASP A 174 10.26 0.61 24.29
CA ASP A 174 8.83 0.90 24.15
C ASP A 174 8.59 2.28 23.50
N VAL A 175 7.33 2.73 23.48
CA VAL A 175 6.95 4.07 23.05
C VAL A 175 6.98 5.00 24.28
N GLY A 176 8.18 5.48 24.60
CA GLY A 176 8.46 6.35 25.71
C GLY A 176 8.09 7.82 25.47
N CYS A 177 8.37 8.67 26.47
CA CYS A 177 8.07 10.11 26.43
C CYS A 177 8.65 10.79 25.21
N GLU A 178 9.89 10.50 24.89
CA GLU A 178 10.64 11.13 23.79
C GLU A 178 10.21 10.68 22.40
N ALA A 179 9.39 9.62 22.27
CA ALA A 179 8.77 9.25 21.01
C ALA A 179 7.87 10.39 20.48
N CYS A 180 7.19 11.09 21.38
CA CYS A 180 6.31 12.22 21.05
C CYS A 180 6.98 13.58 21.28
N HIS A 181 7.75 13.73 22.35
CA HIS A 181 8.34 15.01 22.78
C HIS A 181 9.72 15.29 22.15
N GLY A 182 10.33 14.29 21.47
CA GLY A 182 11.69 14.39 20.94
C GLY A 182 12.76 14.40 22.03
N PRO A 183 14.05 14.48 21.64
CA PRO A 183 15.17 14.36 22.57
C PRO A 183 15.17 15.45 23.64
N GLY A 184 15.21 15.04 24.92
CA GLY A 184 14.93 15.86 26.09
C GLY A 184 16.12 16.52 26.76
N SER A 185 17.39 16.19 26.39
CA SER A 185 18.56 16.64 27.16
C SER A 185 18.63 18.15 27.37
N LEU A 186 18.33 18.95 26.33
CA LEU A 186 18.35 20.42 26.42
C LEU A 186 17.21 20.97 27.30
N HIS A 187 16.10 20.28 27.36
CA HIS A 187 14.99 20.60 28.26
C HIS A 187 15.37 20.31 29.72
N VAL A 188 15.93 19.14 30.00
CA VAL A 188 16.37 18.76 31.35
C VAL A 188 17.42 19.76 31.86
N GLU A 189 18.48 20.03 31.07
CA GLU A 189 19.49 21.02 31.42
C GLU A 189 18.88 22.41 31.74
N TRP A 190 17.90 22.84 30.95
CA TRP A 190 17.21 24.12 31.14
C TRP A 190 16.32 24.08 32.40
N ALA A 191 15.59 22.99 32.62
CA ALA A 191 14.66 22.85 33.75
C ALA A 191 15.39 22.77 35.11
N GLU A 192 16.61 22.22 35.16
CA GLU A 192 17.47 22.17 36.36
C GLU A 192 18.01 23.52 36.78
N ILE A 193 17.99 24.54 35.89
CA ILE A 193 18.40 25.89 36.26
C ILE A 193 17.37 26.46 37.27
N PRO A 194 17.79 26.92 38.44
CA PRO A 194 16.87 27.53 39.41
C PRO A 194 16.05 28.68 38.78
N ASP A 195 14.78 28.84 39.16
CA ASP A 195 13.86 29.81 38.58
C ASP A 195 14.39 31.23 38.48
N ILE A 196 15.18 31.68 39.49
CA ILE A 196 15.82 33.02 39.51
C ILE A 196 16.84 33.20 38.37
N GLY A 197 17.43 32.12 37.85
CA GLY A 197 18.46 32.19 36.82
C GLY A 197 18.05 31.55 35.48
N ARG A 198 16.85 30.97 35.42
CA ARG A 198 16.39 30.24 34.24
C ARG A 198 16.05 31.22 33.11
N PRO A 199 16.68 31.06 31.91
CA PRO A 199 16.32 31.84 30.74
C PRO A 199 14.87 31.54 30.33
N ALA A 200 14.14 32.54 29.89
CA ALA A 200 12.83 32.32 29.29
C ALA A 200 13.00 31.53 27.98
N ALA A 201 12.26 30.46 27.84
CA ALA A 201 12.17 29.68 26.61
C ALA A 201 10.69 29.36 26.34
N ASN A 202 10.16 29.85 25.21
CA ASN A 202 8.77 29.61 24.85
C ASN A 202 8.54 28.16 24.38
N ASP A 203 9.62 27.51 23.96
CA ASP A 203 9.67 26.14 23.47
C ASP A 203 10.10 25.12 24.55
N PHE A 204 10.27 25.56 25.78
CA PHE A 204 10.81 24.74 26.89
C PHE A 204 12.13 24.03 26.55
N ARG A 205 12.83 24.47 25.52
CA ARG A 205 14.04 23.83 24.93
C ARG A 205 13.80 22.41 24.41
N LEU A 206 12.56 22.03 24.15
CA LEU A 206 12.20 20.79 23.45
C LEU A 206 12.38 20.99 21.94
N VAL A 207 12.94 19.98 21.28
CA VAL A 207 13.12 19.98 19.82
C VAL A 207 11.78 19.87 19.11
N LYS A 208 10.82 19.15 19.72
CA LYS A 208 9.48 18.93 19.17
C LYS A 208 8.44 19.55 20.09
N GLN A 209 7.58 20.37 19.51
CA GLN A 209 6.48 20.98 20.24
C GLN A 209 5.26 20.09 20.22
N THR A 210 4.65 19.83 21.38
CA THR A 210 3.41 19.05 21.53
C THR A 210 2.27 19.87 22.12
N SER A 211 2.53 21.12 22.50
CA SER A 211 1.53 22.06 23.03
C SER A 211 1.47 23.33 22.19
N GLY A 212 0.27 23.90 22.04
CA GLY A 212 0.06 25.09 21.23
C GLY A 212 0.16 24.87 19.71
N ILE A 213 0.22 23.64 19.27
CA ILE A 213 0.19 23.21 17.86
C ILE A 213 -1.27 23.18 17.35
N THR A 214 -1.43 23.25 16.04
CA THR A 214 -2.76 23.13 15.42
C THR A 214 -3.31 21.70 15.53
N PRO A 215 -4.63 21.50 15.47
CA PRO A 215 -5.22 20.15 15.45
C PRO A 215 -4.64 19.24 14.36
N ARG A 216 -4.32 19.80 13.20
CA ARG A 216 -3.67 19.08 12.12
C ARG A 216 -2.26 18.59 12.51
N GLU A 217 -1.43 19.49 13.05
CA GLU A 217 -0.09 19.13 13.53
C GLU A 217 -0.15 18.09 14.65
N HIS A 218 -1.18 18.16 15.52
CA HIS A 218 -1.40 17.16 16.55
C HIS A 218 -1.72 15.77 15.95
N VAL A 219 -2.57 15.69 14.91
CA VAL A 219 -2.87 14.42 14.23
C VAL A 219 -1.63 13.90 13.50
N GLU A 220 -0.84 14.79 12.89
CA GLU A 220 0.42 14.42 12.21
C GLU A 220 1.53 14.01 13.20
N LEU A 221 1.46 14.43 14.46
CA LEU A 221 2.32 13.93 15.54
C LEU A 221 2.12 12.42 15.80
N CYS A 222 0.88 11.94 15.71
CA CYS A 222 0.51 10.54 15.92
C CYS A 222 0.70 9.68 14.64
N ALA A 223 0.62 10.31 13.46
CA ALA A 223 0.61 9.66 12.17
C ALA A 223 1.80 8.71 11.88
N PRO A 224 3.06 8.97 12.32
CA PRO A 224 4.18 8.07 12.10
C PRO A 224 3.94 6.63 12.52
N CYS A 225 3.20 6.42 13.61
CA CYS A 225 2.87 5.08 14.13
C CYS A 225 1.43 4.67 13.80
N HIS A 226 0.51 5.63 13.71
CA HIS A 226 -0.93 5.38 13.54
C HIS A 226 -1.44 5.54 12.09
N SER A 227 -0.55 5.38 11.07
CA SER A 227 -0.93 5.41 9.66
C SER A 227 -0.43 4.20 8.87
N ARG A 228 -1.18 3.75 7.87
CA ARG A 228 -0.66 2.89 6.81
C ARG A 228 0.17 3.76 5.86
N ARG A 229 1.45 3.46 5.74
CA ARG A 229 2.42 4.32 5.06
C ARG A 229 3.63 3.55 4.54
N ALA A 230 4.34 4.13 3.59
CA ALA A 230 5.71 3.75 3.26
C ALA A 230 6.69 4.65 4.01
N SER A 231 7.78 4.07 4.53
CA SER A 231 8.86 4.79 5.21
C SER A 231 10.01 5.06 4.24
N MET A 232 10.54 6.29 4.26
CA MET A 232 11.66 6.72 3.42
C MET A 232 12.97 6.83 4.22
N ALA A 233 12.87 6.84 5.55
CA ALA A 233 13.96 6.92 6.51
C ALA A 233 13.45 6.51 7.90
N ASP A 234 14.33 6.45 8.88
CA ASP A 234 13.96 6.40 10.29
C ASP A 234 13.21 7.68 10.70
N LEU A 235 12.39 7.59 11.74
CA LEU A 235 11.62 8.74 12.24
C LEU A 235 12.60 9.76 12.85
N GLU A 236 12.67 10.93 12.23
CA GLU A 236 13.34 12.08 12.83
C GLU A 236 12.38 12.74 13.84
N HIS A 237 12.77 12.76 15.12
CA HIS A 237 11.99 13.39 16.19
C HIS A 237 12.20 14.91 16.20
N THR A 238 11.98 15.56 15.04
CA THR A 238 12.09 17.01 14.83
C THR A 238 10.76 17.58 14.36
N GLU A 239 10.67 18.93 14.28
CA GLU A 239 9.51 19.63 13.71
C GLU A 239 9.49 19.52 12.16
N SER A 240 9.41 18.32 11.62
CA SER A 240 9.30 18.11 10.19
C SER A 240 7.87 17.71 9.79
N ASP A 241 7.46 18.13 8.62
CA ASP A 241 6.23 17.65 7.97
C ASP A 241 6.25 16.12 7.87
N PHE A 242 5.13 15.48 8.20
CA PHE A 242 4.98 14.02 8.15
C PHE A 242 5.44 13.43 6.81
N MET A 243 5.18 14.11 5.71
CA MET A 243 5.56 13.67 4.36
C MET A 243 7.05 13.93 3.99
N GLN A 244 7.87 14.42 4.91
CA GLN A 244 9.34 14.41 4.71
C GLN A 244 9.91 12.99 4.84
N THR A 245 9.34 12.19 5.73
CA THR A 245 9.83 10.85 6.08
C THR A 245 8.87 9.74 5.62
N PHE A 246 7.56 10.02 5.57
CA PHE A 246 6.53 9.02 5.32
C PHE A 246 5.63 9.39 4.14
N LEU A 247 5.17 8.38 3.43
CA LEU A 247 4.15 8.51 2.40
C LEU A 247 2.89 7.75 2.84
N PRO A 248 1.81 8.45 3.24
CA PRO A 248 0.56 7.79 3.61
C PRO A 248 -0.09 7.11 2.39
N SER A 249 -0.69 5.94 2.61
CA SER A 249 -1.47 5.25 1.59
C SER A 249 -2.73 6.03 1.24
N LEU A 250 -3.08 6.04 -0.03
CA LEU A 250 -4.38 6.53 -0.50
C LEU A 250 -5.48 5.51 -0.16
N LEU A 251 -6.72 5.80 -0.55
CA LEU A 251 -7.82 4.85 -0.45
C LEU A 251 -7.67 3.78 -1.55
N GLU A 252 -6.65 2.93 -1.40
CA GLU A 252 -6.29 1.90 -2.37
C GLU A 252 -7.22 0.70 -2.25
N GLU A 253 -7.45 0.03 -3.37
CA GLU A 253 -8.14 -1.26 -3.39
C GLU A 253 -7.33 -2.30 -2.61
N GLY A 254 -8.00 -3.10 -1.78
CA GLY A 254 -7.33 -4.02 -0.84
C GLY A 254 -7.05 -3.42 0.54
N LEU A 255 -6.87 -2.09 0.66
CA LEU A 255 -6.68 -1.40 1.94
C LEU A 255 -7.99 -0.79 2.48
N TYR A 256 -8.77 -0.20 1.59
CA TYR A 256 -10.03 0.46 1.92
C TYR A 256 -11.14 0.06 0.95
N PHE A 257 -12.38 0.01 1.43
CA PHE A 257 -13.55 0.01 0.55
C PHE A 257 -13.63 1.33 -0.23
N ALA A 258 -14.43 1.35 -1.29
CA ALA A 258 -14.52 2.53 -2.15
C ALA A 258 -15.09 3.78 -1.45
N ASP A 259 -15.89 3.58 -0.42
CA ASP A 259 -16.39 4.65 0.46
C ASP A 259 -15.38 5.04 1.56
N GLY A 260 -14.21 4.42 1.60
CA GLY A 260 -13.13 4.67 2.54
C GLY A 260 -13.28 3.98 3.89
N GLN A 261 -14.23 3.07 4.08
CA GLN A 261 -14.25 2.17 5.23
C GLN A 261 -13.00 1.28 5.22
N ILE A 262 -12.50 0.94 6.41
CA ILE A 262 -11.32 0.08 6.57
C ILE A 262 -11.58 -1.33 6.04
N LEU A 263 -10.64 -1.86 5.25
CA LEU A 263 -10.68 -3.24 4.73
C LEU A 263 -9.52 -4.06 5.28
N ASP A 264 -8.31 -3.57 5.19
CA ASP A 264 -7.11 -4.18 5.75
C ASP A 264 -6.61 -3.39 6.97
N GLU A 265 -5.49 -3.79 7.55
CA GLU A 265 -4.87 -3.11 8.70
C GLU A 265 -4.25 -1.78 8.25
N VAL A 266 -5.04 -0.71 8.35
CA VAL A 266 -4.68 0.64 7.87
C VAL A 266 -4.47 1.65 9.00
N TYR A 267 -4.67 1.22 10.24
CA TYR A 267 -4.64 2.07 11.43
C TYR A 267 -5.70 3.18 11.38
N VAL A 268 -5.48 4.31 12.07
CA VAL A 268 -6.54 5.31 12.26
C VAL A 268 -6.37 6.60 11.46
N TYR A 269 -5.14 6.98 11.08
CA TYR A 269 -4.87 8.25 10.41
C TYR A 269 -5.70 8.43 9.13
N GLY A 270 -5.63 7.45 8.21
CA GLY A 270 -6.33 7.54 6.93
C GLY A 270 -7.86 7.54 7.08
N SER A 271 -8.40 6.86 8.09
CA SER A 271 -9.83 6.88 8.41
C SER A 271 -10.23 8.22 9.04
N PHE A 272 -9.49 8.66 10.06
CA PHE A 272 -9.81 9.87 10.80
C PHE A 272 -9.77 11.13 9.92
N THR A 273 -8.75 11.26 9.07
CA THR A 273 -8.61 12.41 8.16
C THR A 273 -9.70 12.49 7.09
N GLN A 274 -10.49 11.43 6.89
CA GLN A 274 -11.69 11.45 6.06
C GLN A 274 -12.92 12.00 6.81
N SER A 275 -12.88 12.08 8.13
CA SER A 275 -14.03 12.45 8.94
C SER A 275 -14.35 13.94 8.86
N LYS A 276 -15.64 14.28 9.03
CA LYS A 276 -16.07 15.67 9.20
C LYS A 276 -15.59 16.29 10.51
N MET A 277 -15.25 15.45 11.51
CA MET A 277 -14.70 15.92 12.77
C MET A 277 -13.30 16.48 12.58
N PHE A 278 -12.43 15.77 11.86
CA PHE A 278 -11.10 16.29 11.48
C PHE A 278 -11.20 17.61 10.70
N GLN A 279 -12.15 17.71 9.74
CA GLN A 279 -12.41 18.98 9.02
C GLN A 279 -12.94 20.12 9.89
N ARG A 280 -13.27 19.84 11.15
CA ARG A 280 -13.75 20.78 12.16
C ARG A 280 -12.80 20.91 13.33
N ASP A 281 -11.53 20.67 13.07
CA ASP A 281 -10.43 20.85 14.01
C ASP A 281 -10.50 19.94 15.26
N VAL A 282 -11.19 18.79 15.17
CA VAL A 282 -11.12 17.75 16.20
C VAL A 282 -9.80 17.01 16.06
N GLN A 283 -9.17 16.72 17.19
CA GLN A 283 -7.87 16.05 17.28
C GLN A 283 -7.94 14.83 18.21
N CYS A 284 -6.88 14.01 18.22
CA CYS A 284 -6.86 12.77 18.98
C CYS A 284 -7.09 12.98 20.48
N SER A 285 -6.51 14.01 21.08
CA SER A 285 -6.63 14.33 22.51
C SER A 285 -8.00 14.84 22.95
N ASP A 286 -8.91 15.14 22.03
CA ASP A 286 -10.30 15.45 22.39
C ASP A 286 -11.08 14.21 22.83
N CYS A 287 -10.60 13.03 22.41
CA CYS A 287 -11.23 11.73 22.70
C CYS A 287 -10.35 10.84 23.58
N HIS A 288 -9.02 10.94 23.48
CA HIS A 288 -8.07 10.09 24.19
C HIS A 288 -7.17 10.91 25.13
N ASP A 289 -6.96 10.45 26.33
CA ASP A 289 -5.82 10.86 27.14
C ASP A 289 -4.54 10.28 26.51
N VAL A 290 -3.64 11.15 26.05
CA VAL A 290 -2.49 10.75 25.22
C VAL A 290 -1.41 9.98 25.99
N HIS A 291 -1.37 10.07 27.33
CA HIS A 291 -0.44 9.34 28.16
C HIS A 291 -0.97 7.95 28.53
N SER A 292 -2.20 7.87 29.08
CA SER A 292 -2.81 6.57 29.39
C SER A 292 -3.39 5.84 28.17
N VAL A 293 -3.49 6.50 27.03
CA VAL A 293 -4.13 6.08 25.76
C VAL A 293 -5.60 5.64 25.89
N LYS A 294 -6.21 5.90 27.03
CA LYS A 294 -7.62 5.59 27.30
C LYS A 294 -8.53 6.70 26.78
N PRO A 295 -9.79 6.38 26.42
CA PRO A 295 -10.80 7.41 26.19
C PRO A 295 -10.94 8.30 27.44
N VAL A 296 -11.12 9.62 27.23
CA VAL A 296 -11.30 10.59 28.33
C VAL A 296 -12.65 10.43 29.04
N LEU A 297 -13.63 9.82 28.36
CA LEU A 297 -14.94 9.44 28.90
C LEU A 297 -15.37 8.11 28.30
N GLU A 298 -16.23 7.38 29.00
CA GLU A 298 -16.72 6.08 28.57
C GLU A 298 -17.95 6.18 27.66
N ASP A 299 -18.07 5.26 26.74
CA ASP A 299 -19.22 5.02 25.86
C ASP A 299 -19.79 6.29 25.21
N ASN A 300 -21.11 6.52 25.25
CA ASN A 300 -21.77 7.66 24.62
C ASN A 300 -21.37 9.00 25.24
N ALA A 301 -20.95 9.03 26.53
CA ALA A 301 -20.48 10.25 27.18
C ALA A 301 -19.31 10.89 26.42
N LEU A 302 -18.47 10.08 25.78
CA LEU A 302 -17.37 10.56 24.94
C LEU A 302 -17.87 11.42 23.76
N CYS A 303 -18.91 10.97 23.09
CA CYS A 303 -19.50 11.67 21.94
C CYS A 303 -20.33 12.89 22.38
N LEU A 304 -21.00 12.74 23.50
CA LEU A 304 -21.92 13.75 24.05
C LEU A 304 -21.22 14.98 24.66
N GLN A 305 -19.89 14.99 24.72
CA GLN A 305 -19.13 16.23 25.00
C GLN A 305 -19.45 17.33 23.98
N CYS A 306 -19.66 16.95 22.72
CA CYS A 306 -19.90 17.86 21.59
C CYS A 306 -21.29 17.68 20.97
N HIS A 307 -21.82 16.46 20.98
CA HIS A 307 -23.13 16.14 20.40
C HIS A 307 -24.24 16.25 21.45
N ARG A 308 -25.40 16.82 21.06
CA ARG A 308 -26.51 17.04 22.00
C ARG A 308 -27.20 15.73 22.35
N ALA A 309 -27.18 15.32 23.62
CA ALA A 309 -27.84 14.10 24.08
C ALA A 309 -29.33 14.04 23.67
N ALA A 310 -30.09 15.12 23.89
CA ALA A 310 -31.51 15.18 23.52
C ALA A 310 -31.82 15.05 22.02
N GLN A 311 -30.82 14.99 21.17
CA GLN A 311 -30.99 14.84 19.72
C GLN A 311 -30.39 13.53 19.20
N TYR A 312 -29.35 13.01 19.84
CA TYR A 312 -28.54 11.91 19.33
C TYR A 312 -28.48 10.70 20.25
N ASP A 313 -28.72 10.87 21.57
CA ASP A 313 -28.79 9.78 22.55
C ASP A 313 -30.24 9.51 22.96
N ASP A 314 -31.10 9.39 21.98
CA ASP A 314 -32.53 9.21 22.11
C ASP A 314 -33.02 8.08 21.17
N TYR A 315 -34.05 7.35 21.61
CA TYR A 315 -34.64 6.27 20.83
C TYR A 315 -35.07 6.70 19.43
N GLU A 316 -35.52 7.96 19.24
CA GLU A 316 -35.91 8.50 17.93
C GLU A 316 -34.72 8.66 16.98
N HIS A 317 -33.47 8.66 17.52
CA HIS A 317 -32.26 8.70 16.70
C HIS A 317 -31.73 7.28 16.40
N HIS A 318 -31.51 6.43 17.41
CA HIS A 318 -30.84 5.16 17.21
C HIS A 318 -31.79 3.96 17.11
N PHE A 319 -33.07 4.09 17.49
CA PHE A 319 -34.12 3.06 17.43
C PHE A 319 -33.77 1.76 18.17
N HIS A 320 -32.87 1.83 19.13
CA HIS A 320 -32.45 0.70 19.96
C HIS A 320 -32.72 1.01 21.44
N LYS A 321 -32.89 -0.03 22.22
CA LYS A 321 -33.02 0.07 23.68
C LYS A 321 -31.68 0.43 24.30
N GLN A 322 -31.73 1.19 25.37
CA GLN A 322 -30.54 1.53 26.18
C GLN A 322 -30.24 0.40 27.18
N ASP A 323 -29.02 0.44 27.74
CA ASP A 323 -28.64 -0.51 28.80
C ASP A 323 -29.61 -0.43 29.97
N GLY A 324 -29.96 -1.60 30.53
CA GLY A 324 -30.91 -1.73 31.63
C GLY A 324 -32.40 -1.68 31.24
N GLU A 325 -32.75 -1.47 29.96
CA GLU A 325 -34.13 -1.60 29.49
C GLU A 325 -34.49 -3.08 29.19
N ASP A 326 -35.78 -3.41 29.33
CA ASP A 326 -36.27 -4.74 29.01
C ASP A 326 -36.08 -5.08 27.52
N GLY A 327 -35.35 -6.13 27.21
CA GLY A 327 -35.05 -6.56 25.85
C GLY A 327 -34.44 -7.97 25.78
N GLU A 328 -34.18 -8.45 24.59
CA GLU A 328 -33.50 -9.73 24.37
C GLU A 328 -32.15 -9.46 23.72
N PRO A 329 -31.05 -10.05 24.24
CA PRO A 329 -29.74 -9.96 23.63
C PRO A 329 -29.71 -10.72 22.29
N ILE A 330 -28.76 -10.39 21.41
CA ILE A 330 -28.47 -11.16 20.21
C ILE A 330 -27.53 -12.31 20.59
N LEU A 331 -27.95 -13.53 20.26
CA LEU A 331 -27.23 -14.74 20.61
C LEU A 331 -26.59 -15.38 19.38
N ALA A 332 -25.47 -16.05 19.57
CA ALA A 332 -24.89 -17.00 18.63
C ALA A 332 -25.71 -18.29 18.56
N ASP A 333 -25.44 -19.14 17.56
CA ASP A 333 -26.12 -20.42 17.36
C ASP A 333 -25.98 -21.39 18.55
N ASP A 334 -24.90 -21.26 19.33
CA ASP A 334 -24.63 -22.05 20.54
C ASP A 334 -25.25 -21.46 21.83
N GLY A 335 -25.87 -20.27 21.72
CA GLY A 335 -26.54 -19.57 22.81
C GLY A 335 -25.63 -18.59 23.56
N GLU A 336 -24.41 -18.37 23.13
CA GLU A 336 -23.55 -17.31 23.68
C GLU A 336 -24.09 -15.93 23.29
N VAL A 337 -24.01 -14.96 24.23
CA VAL A 337 -24.44 -13.58 23.98
C VAL A 337 -23.40 -12.89 23.09
N LEU A 338 -23.80 -12.54 21.87
CA LEU A 338 -22.97 -11.76 20.95
C LEU A 338 -23.08 -10.27 21.22
N PHE A 339 -24.31 -9.77 21.46
CA PHE A 339 -24.57 -8.36 21.74
C PHE A 339 -25.66 -8.22 22.79
N ASP A 340 -25.34 -7.57 23.88
CA ASP A 340 -26.29 -7.29 24.97
C ASP A 340 -27.31 -6.20 24.57
N VAL A 341 -28.40 -6.14 25.34
CA VAL A 341 -29.33 -5.02 25.30
C VAL A 341 -28.58 -3.74 25.65
N GLY A 342 -28.74 -2.70 24.84
CA GLY A 342 -28.00 -1.44 24.98
C GLY A 342 -26.84 -1.29 24.00
N THR A 343 -26.25 -2.40 23.53
CA THR A 343 -25.14 -2.31 22.54
C THR A 343 -25.54 -1.50 21.30
N GLY A 344 -26.73 -1.70 20.75
CA GLY A 344 -27.24 -0.98 19.58
C GLY A 344 -27.49 0.51 19.80
N ALA A 345 -27.58 0.98 21.05
CA ALA A 345 -27.70 2.40 21.40
C ALA A 345 -26.33 3.11 21.53
N LEU A 346 -25.23 2.36 21.50
CA LEU A 346 -23.90 2.97 21.54
C LEU A 346 -23.57 3.64 20.20
N CYS A 347 -23.21 4.93 20.25
CA CYS A 347 -22.87 5.73 19.08
C CYS A 347 -21.80 5.06 18.19
N ARG A 348 -20.78 4.47 18.82
CA ARG A 348 -19.67 3.81 18.12
C ARG A 348 -20.12 2.62 17.26
N GLU A 349 -21.15 1.90 17.65
CA GLU A 349 -21.58 0.67 16.95
C GLU A 349 -22.13 0.96 15.56
N CYS A 350 -22.73 2.15 15.37
CA CYS A 350 -23.27 2.60 14.09
C CYS A 350 -22.30 3.52 13.33
N HIS A 351 -21.57 4.39 14.05
CA HIS A 351 -20.75 5.43 13.44
C HIS A 351 -19.27 5.07 13.30
N MET A 352 -18.81 4.04 14.04
CA MET A 352 -17.45 3.52 14.01
C MET A 352 -17.42 1.98 13.84
N PRO A 353 -18.18 1.42 12.87
CA PRO A 353 -18.23 -0.03 12.70
C PRO A 353 -16.83 -0.55 12.35
N GLY A 354 -16.24 -1.32 13.29
CA GLY A 354 -14.87 -1.77 13.17
C GLY A 354 -14.74 -3.19 12.61
N ARG A 355 -13.51 -3.68 12.62
CA ARG A 355 -13.12 -5.03 12.20
C ARG A 355 -12.17 -5.65 13.22
N THR A 356 -12.13 -6.98 13.24
CA THR A 356 -11.14 -7.71 14.03
C THR A 356 -9.87 -7.91 13.19
N TYR A 357 -8.75 -7.46 13.73
CA TYR A 357 -7.41 -7.65 13.20
C TYR A 357 -6.61 -8.60 14.11
N MET A 358 -5.49 -9.09 13.62
CA MET A 358 -4.59 -9.96 14.37
C MET A 358 -5.26 -11.20 15.02
N GLY A 359 -6.50 -11.52 14.62
CA GLY A 359 -7.27 -12.66 15.11
C GLY A 359 -8.21 -12.37 16.27
N ASN A 360 -7.90 -11.41 17.16
CA ASN A 360 -8.72 -11.09 18.33
C ASN A 360 -8.79 -9.60 18.68
N ASP A 361 -8.15 -8.72 17.93
CA ASP A 361 -8.12 -7.28 18.21
C ASP A 361 -9.17 -6.52 17.39
N TYR A 362 -10.32 -6.22 18.02
CA TYR A 362 -11.38 -5.42 17.37
C TYR A 362 -11.04 -3.94 17.40
N ARG A 363 -10.89 -3.34 16.22
CA ARG A 363 -10.57 -1.91 16.05
C ARG A 363 -11.72 -1.15 15.39
N PRO A 364 -12.31 -0.13 16.06
CA PRO A 364 -13.32 0.74 15.51
C PRO A 364 -12.78 1.58 14.33
N ASP A 365 -13.60 1.80 13.31
CA ASP A 365 -13.29 2.68 12.19
C ASP A 365 -13.44 4.15 12.59
N HIS A 366 -12.36 4.93 12.54
CA HIS A 366 -12.32 6.34 12.93
C HIS A 366 -12.81 7.30 11.83
N SER A 367 -13.46 6.81 10.78
CA SER A 367 -14.04 7.67 9.75
C SER A 367 -15.38 8.33 10.16
N PHE A 368 -15.97 7.89 11.26
CA PHE A 368 -17.19 8.45 11.86
C PHE A 368 -18.33 8.61 10.85
N ARG A 369 -18.74 7.51 10.27
CA ARG A 369 -19.69 7.50 9.16
C ARG A 369 -21.13 7.60 9.62
N VAL A 370 -21.96 8.11 8.71
CA VAL A 370 -23.41 7.92 8.79
C VAL A 370 -23.74 6.64 8.04
N PRO A 371 -24.37 5.64 8.66
CA PRO A 371 -24.74 4.39 8.00
C PRO A 371 -25.57 4.61 6.74
N ASP A 372 -25.16 4.00 5.63
CA ASP A 372 -25.85 4.08 4.34
C ASP A 372 -25.91 2.69 3.68
N PRO A 373 -26.92 1.86 4.05
CA PRO A 373 -27.06 0.52 3.48
C PRO A 373 -27.24 0.50 1.96
N ALA A 374 -27.83 1.55 1.38
CA ALA A 374 -28.00 1.63 -0.06
C ALA A 374 -26.67 1.80 -0.78
N LEU A 375 -25.79 2.66 -0.24
CA LEU A 375 -24.42 2.80 -0.73
C LEU A 375 -23.66 1.50 -0.55
N SER A 376 -23.73 0.88 0.64
CA SER A 376 -23.06 -0.40 0.93
C SER A 376 -23.43 -1.48 -0.08
N ALA A 377 -24.70 -1.61 -0.41
CA ALA A 377 -25.19 -2.54 -1.44
C ALA A 377 -24.65 -2.22 -2.84
N ALA A 378 -24.58 -0.92 -3.19
CA ALA A 378 -24.17 -0.49 -4.53
C ALA A 378 -22.68 -0.71 -4.81
N ILE A 379 -21.82 -0.60 -3.79
CA ILE A 379 -20.37 -0.64 -3.94
C ILE A 379 -19.69 -1.83 -3.23
N GLY A 380 -20.46 -2.66 -2.50
CA GLY A 380 -19.95 -3.84 -1.80
C GLY A 380 -19.17 -3.50 -0.52
N SER A 381 -19.46 -2.36 0.13
CA SER A 381 -18.86 -2.03 1.43
C SER A 381 -19.69 -2.58 2.60
N PRO A 382 -19.10 -2.67 3.82
CA PRO A 382 -19.82 -3.17 4.99
C PRO A 382 -21.03 -2.32 5.35
N ASP A 383 -22.09 -3.00 5.79
CA ASP A 383 -23.31 -2.41 6.33
C ASP A 383 -23.30 -2.52 7.85
N ALA A 384 -23.35 -1.37 8.55
CA ALA A 384 -23.29 -1.32 10.01
C ALA A 384 -24.43 -2.09 10.69
N CYS A 385 -25.63 -2.16 10.09
CA CYS A 385 -26.76 -2.87 10.66
C CYS A 385 -26.55 -4.39 10.64
N LEU A 386 -26.02 -4.92 9.51
CA LEU A 386 -25.87 -6.36 9.30
C LEU A 386 -24.74 -6.99 10.12
N ARG A 387 -23.92 -6.18 10.80
CA ARG A 387 -22.92 -6.68 11.73
C ARG A 387 -23.56 -7.36 12.95
N CYS A 388 -24.67 -6.81 13.42
CA CYS A 388 -25.41 -7.33 14.56
C CYS A 388 -26.63 -8.14 14.09
N HIS A 389 -27.36 -7.66 13.09
CA HIS A 389 -28.57 -8.31 12.54
C HIS A 389 -28.19 -9.31 11.45
N VAL A 390 -27.45 -10.35 11.81
CA VAL A 390 -26.90 -11.37 10.88
C VAL A 390 -28.00 -12.25 10.23
N ASP A 391 -29.21 -12.26 10.81
CA ASP A 391 -30.40 -12.94 10.28
C ASP A 391 -31.16 -12.12 9.22
N LYS A 392 -30.73 -10.87 8.97
CA LYS A 392 -31.31 -9.95 8.01
C LYS A 392 -30.45 -9.81 6.76
N ASP A 393 -31.01 -9.17 5.76
CA ASP A 393 -30.34 -8.87 4.49
C ASP A 393 -30.25 -7.37 4.22
N THR A 394 -29.53 -7.03 3.15
CA THR A 394 -29.32 -5.65 2.73
C THR A 394 -30.64 -4.95 2.33
N GLU A 395 -31.65 -5.66 1.85
CA GLU A 395 -32.94 -5.07 1.52
C GLU A 395 -33.65 -4.62 2.80
N TRP A 396 -33.64 -5.44 3.86
CA TRP A 396 -34.16 -5.09 5.16
C TRP A 396 -33.47 -3.83 5.74
N SER A 397 -32.14 -3.76 5.72
CA SER A 397 -31.42 -2.60 6.28
C SER A 397 -31.71 -1.32 5.52
N GLN A 398 -31.82 -1.38 4.18
CA GLN A 398 -32.22 -0.24 3.35
C GLN A 398 -33.62 0.25 3.68
N GLN A 399 -34.60 -0.67 3.76
CA GLN A 399 -35.98 -0.33 4.09
C GLN A 399 -36.07 0.28 5.49
N THR A 400 -35.40 -0.31 6.46
CA THR A 400 -35.35 0.19 7.85
C THR A 400 -34.81 1.60 7.94
N VAL A 401 -33.68 1.89 7.27
CA VAL A 401 -33.10 3.24 7.25
C VAL A 401 -34.01 4.25 6.54
N VAL A 402 -34.70 3.84 5.47
CA VAL A 402 -35.71 4.69 4.80
C VAL A 402 -36.91 4.95 5.68
N GLU A 403 -37.38 3.94 6.44
CA GLU A 403 -38.48 4.09 7.39
C GLU A 403 -38.13 5.07 8.53
N TRP A 404 -36.90 4.95 9.09
CA TRP A 404 -36.47 5.77 10.21
C TRP A 404 -36.12 7.21 9.83
N TYR A 405 -35.40 7.40 8.71
CA TYR A 405 -34.82 8.70 8.36
C TYR A 405 -35.31 9.28 7.03
N GLY A 406 -36.20 8.59 6.35
CA GLY A 406 -36.70 8.97 5.02
C GLY A 406 -35.78 8.57 3.86
N PRO A 407 -36.26 8.71 2.62
CA PRO A 407 -35.58 8.20 1.41
C PRO A 407 -34.42 9.09 0.92
N GLY A 408 -34.26 10.30 1.46
CA GLY A 408 -33.28 11.26 0.96
C GLY A 408 -31.91 11.06 1.59
N ARG A 409 -30.93 10.58 0.80
CA ARG A 409 -29.51 10.54 1.19
C ARG A 409 -28.70 11.47 0.29
N SER A 410 -27.68 12.09 0.87
CA SER A 410 -26.69 12.85 0.08
C SER A 410 -25.84 11.89 -0.72
N SER A 411 -25.46 12.30 -1.94
CA SER A 411 -24.49 11.53 -2.73
C SER A 411 -23.17 11.37 -1.98
N HIS A 412 -22.59 10.18 -2.05
CA HIS A 412 -21.30 9.88 -1.41
C HIS A 412 -20.21 9.67 -2.47
N TYR A 413 -18.99 10.12 -2.19
CA TYR A 413 -17.85 9.95 -3.10
C TYR A 413 -17.53 8.46 -3.43
N GLY A 414 -17.97 7.53 -2.58
CA GLY A 414 -17.73 6.09 -2.74
C GLY A 414 -18.21 5.54 -4.07
N GLU A 415 -19.34 6.00 -4.60
CA GLU A 415 -19.82 5.61 -5.93
C GLU A 415 -18.85 6.04 -7.03
N THR A 416 -18.31 7.26 -6.93
CA THR A 416 -17.36 7.80 -7.91
C THR A 416 -16.03 7.03 -7.86
N ILE A 417 -15.51 6.75 -6.67
CA ILE A 417 -14.30 5.95 -6.49
C ILE A 417 -14.49 4.52 -7.00
N ALA A 418 -15.63 3.87 -6.66
CA ALA A 418 -15.92 2.52 -7.13
C ALA A 418 -15.97 2.44 -8.67
N ARG A 419 -16.63 3.39 -9.32
CA ARG A 419 -16.66 3.49 -10.79
C ARG A 419 -15.29 3.76 -11.37
N GLY A 420 -14.49 4.61 -10.72
CA GLY A 420 -13.11 4.88 -11.10
C GLY A 420 -12.22 3.65 -11.04
N ARG A 421 -12.30 2.86 -9.95
CA ARG A 421 -11.55 1.60 -9.79
C ARG A 421 -11.88 0.58 -10.89
N ARG A 422 -13.15 0.52 -11.31
CA ARG A 422 -13.58 -0.35 -12.42
C ARG A 422 -13.31 0.24 -13.81
N ALA A 423 -12.65 1.40 -13.90
CA ALA A 423 -12.38 2.13 -15.14
C ALA A 423 -13.64 2.31 -16.02
N GLU A 424 -14.80 2.55 -15.39
CA GLU A 424 -16.08 2.69 -16.11
C GLU A 424 -16.09 3.89 -17.07
N PRO A 425 -16.62 3.72 -18.27
CA PRO A 425 -16.79 4.85 -19.21
C PRO A 425 -17.54 6.01 -18.56
N GLY A 426 -16.99 7.22 -18.68
CA GLY A 426 -17.60 8.45 -18.13
C GLY A 426 -17.34 8.72 -16.65
N ALA A 427 -16.64 7.87 -15.91
CA ALA A 427 -16.26 8.16 -14.51
C ALA A 427 -15.21 9.26 -14.41
N GLY A 428 -14.41 9.49 -15.46
CA GLY A 428 -13.36 10.51 -15.47
C GLY A 428 -13.85 11.94 -15.18
N ASP A 429 -15.05 12.33 -15.63
CA ASP A 429 -15.63 13.64 -15.31
C ASP A 429 -15.96 13.78 -13.82
N ALA A 430 -16.55 12.73 -13.25
CA ALA A 430 -16.87 12.70 -11.81
C ALA A 430 -15.61 12.67 -10.94
N LEU A 431 -14.57 11.93 -11.35
CA LEU A 431 -13.28 11.91 -10.66
C LEU A 431 -12.60 13.30 -10.69
N ARG A 432 -12.62 13.99 -11.83
CA ARG A 432 -12.07 15.36 -11.92
C ARG A 432 -12.83 16.34 -11.03
N ALA A 433 -14.16 16.26 -11.01
CA ALA A 433 -14.98 17.07 -10.12
C ALA A 433 -14.67 16.81 -8.65
N LEU A 434 -14.56 15.51 -8.27
CA LEU A 434 -14.22 15.08 -6.92
C LEU A 434 -12.82 15.56 -6.49
N ALA A 435 -11.83 15.46 -7.37
CA ALA A 435 -10.47 15.89 -7.10
C ALA A 435 -10.35 17.42 -6.91
N GLY A 436 -11.17 18.19 -7.61
CA GLY A 436 -11.16 19.65 -7.58
C GLY A 436 -12.04 20.29 -6.50
N ASP A 437 -12.82 19.52 -5.75
CA ASP A 437 -13.75 20.03 -4.74
C ASP A 437 -13.12 19.93 -3.34
N ASP A 438 -12.76 21.07 -2.77
CA ASP A 438 -12.11 21.21 -1.46
C ASP A 438 -13.03 20.88 -0.25
N LEU A 439 -14.30 20.66 -0.49
CA LEU A 439 -15.23 20.14 0.53
C LEU A 439 -15.02 18.66 0.83
N TYR A 440 -14.33 17.94 -0.05
CA TYR A 440 -13.98 16.54 0.18
C TYR A 440 -12.62 16.38 0.86
N PRO A 441 -12.46 15.31 1.68
CA PRO A 441 -11.20 15.02 2.35
C PRO A 441 -10.02 14.90 1.38
N VAL A 442 -8.85 15.36 1.81
CA VAL A 442 -7.64 15.41 0.97
C VAL A 442 -7.26 14.04 0.41
N LEU A 443 -7.35 12.97 1.23
CA LEU A 443 -7.08 11.60 0.75
C LEU A 443 -8.07 11.12 -0.32
N VAL A 444 -9.33 11.51 -0.21
CA VAL A 444 -10.35 11.21 -1.23
C VAL A 444 -10.02 11.91 -2.55
N ARG A 445 -9.67 13.19 -2.48
CA ARG A 445 -9.24 14.01 -3.63
C ARG A 445 -7.99 13.42 -4.30
N ALA A 446 -6.99 13.04 -3.49
CA ALA A 446 -5.76 12.41 -3.98
C ALA A 446 -6.05 11.05 -4.64
N THR A 447 -6.94 10.25 -4.05
CA THR A 447 -7.38 8.98 -4.66
C THR A 447 -8.07 9.20 -6.00
N ALA A 448 -8.95 10.21 -6.09
CA ALA A 448 -9.59 10.56 -7.35
C ALA A 448 -8.57 10.98 -8.42
N LEU A 449 -7.53 11.75 -8.06
CA LEU A 449 -6.43 12.11 -8.97
C LEU A 449 -5.67 10.87 -9.46
N SER A 450 -5.36 9.92 -8.60
CA SER A 450 -4.63 8.71 -8.99
C SER A 450 -5.44 7.86 -9.99
N LEU A 451 -6.75 7.72 -9.78
CA LEU A 451 -7.64 6.98 -10.67
C LEU A 451 -7.82 7.64 -12.06
N LEU A 452 -7.47 8.93 -12.21
CA LEU A 452 -7.47 9.60 -13.51
C LEU A 452 -6.44 9.04 -14.48
N GLU A 453 -5.50 8.22 -14.06
CA GLU A 453 -4.57 7.51 -14.96
C GLU A 453 -5.32 6.67 -16.02
N ALA A 454 -6.45 6.09 -15.66
CA ALA A 454 -7.31 5.33 -16.58
C ALA A 454 -8.09 6.21 -17.58
N TYR A 455 -8.08 7.54 -17.43
CA TYR A 455 -8.85 8.49 -18.22
C TYR A 455 -7.97 9.58 -18.87
N PRO A 456 -7.03 9.20 -19.76
CA PRO A 456 -6.10 10.14 -20.35
C PRO A 456 -6.84 11.17 -21.23
N GLY A 457 -6.27 12.38 -21.31
CA GLY A 457 -6.77 13.45 -22.17
C GLY A 457 -6.57 14.84 -21.55
N ARG A 458 -6.85 15.87 -22.35
CA ARG A 458 -6.57 17.25 -21.97
C ARG A 458 -7.25 17.71 -20.68
N ALA A 459 -8.48 17.24 -20.42
CA ALA A 459 -9.20 17.60 -19.18
C ALA A 459 -8.52 17.01 -17.95
N THR A 460 -7.99 15.77 -18.05
CA THR A 460 -7.20 15.14 -16.99
C THR A 460 -5.86 15.86 -16.80
N GLU A 461 -5.16 16.21 -17.90
CA GLU A 461 -3.93 17.00 -17.82
C GLU A 461 -4.16 18.30 -17.05
N GLN A 462 -5.25 19.04 -17.36
CA GLN A 462 -5.59 20.28 -16.66
C GLN A 462 -5.89 20.08 -15.16
N ALA A 463 -6.63 19.05 -14.81
CA ALA A 463 -6.91 18.75 -13.39
C ALA A 463 -5.61 18.45 -12.63
N LEU A 464 -4.71 17.65 -13.21
CA LEU A 464 -3.41 17.33 -12.63
C LEU A 464 -2.49 18.57 -12.56
N GLU A 465 -2.50 19.44 -13.59
CA GLU A 465 -1.73 20.71 -13.56
C GLU A 465 -2.16 21.64 -12.42
N ILE A 466 -3.46 21.69 -12.11
CA ILE A 466 -3.96 22.44 -10.94
C ILE A 466 -3.42 21.81 -9.66
N ALA A 467 -3.52 20.49 -9.53
CA ALA A 467 -3.08 19.77 -8.33
C ALA A 467 -1.55 19.83 -8.09
N LEU A 468 -0.73 20.05 -9.14
CA LEU A 468 0.72 20.27 -8.98
C LEU A 468 1.07 21.52 -8.14
N THR A 469 0.15 22.43 -7.94
CA THR A 469 0.34 23.67 -7.17
C THR A 469 -0.59 23.79 -5.97
N ASP A 470 -1.25 22.69 -5.58
CA ASP A 470 -2.13 22.65 -4.40
C ASP A 470 -1.29 22.80 -3.13
N ASP A 471 -1.88 23.38 -2.08
CA ASP A 471 -1.22 23.53 -0.77
C ASP A 471 -0.92 22.17 -0.12
N GLU A 472 -1.72 21.14 -0.44
CA GLU A 472 -1.60 19.79 0.10
C GLU A 472 -0.53 18.96 -0.62
N ALA A 473 0.52 18.58 0.09
CA ALA A 473 1.65 17.82 -0.46
C ALA A 473 1.23 16.49 -1.10
N ILE A 474 0.24 15.78 -0.52
CA ILE A 474 -0.26 14.51 -1.06
C ILE A 474 -0.94 14.70 -2.43
N LEU A 475 -1.62 15.82 -2.68
CA LEU A 475 -2.20 16.14 -3.97
C LEU A 475 -1.11 16.47 -4.99
N ARG A 476 -0.10 17.28 -4.61
CA ARG A 476 1.04 17.56 -5.49
C ARG A 476 1.80 16.30 -5.85
N ARG A 477 2.09 15.45 -4.86
CA ARG A 477 2.77 14.16 -5.08
C ARG A 477 1.97 13.26 -6.00
N THR A 478 0.66 13.12 -5.78
CA THR A 478 -0.20 12.29 -6.61
C THR A 478 -0.29 12.83 -8.04
N ALA A 479 -0.37 14.16 -8.20
CA ALA A 479 -0.33 14.79 -9.52
C ALA A 479 1.00 14.52 -10.24
N VAL A 480 2.14 14.62 -9.53
CA VAL A 480 3.47 14.27 -10.06
C VAL A 480 3.47 12.80 -10.51
N ALA A 481 2.93 11.88 -9.73
CA ALA A 481 2.88 10.45 -10.05
C ALA A 481 2.00 10.13 -11.28
N THR A 482 0.89 10.86 -11.43
CA THR A 482 -0.15 10.52 -12.40
C THR A 482 0.01 11.25 -13.75
N ILE A 483 0.59 12.47 -13.77
CA ILE A 483 0.61 13.30 -14.96
C ILE A 483 1.34 12.64 -16.14
N ARG A 484 0.75 12.73 -17.34
CA ARG A 484 1.30 12.21 -18.59
C ARG A 484 1.10 13.24 -19.69
N TYR A 485 2.09 13.43 -20.55
CA TYR A 485 1.99 14.24 -21.76
C TYR A 485 2.54 13.44 -22.94
N ALA A 486 1.98 13.67 -24.12
CA ALA A 486 2.51 13.11 -25.36
C ALA A 486 3.88 13.72 -25.73
N ASP A 487 4.16 14.95 -25.29
CA ASP A 487 5.45 15.64 -25.48
C ASP A 487 6.38 15.36 -24.29
N PRO A 488 7.47 14.59 -24.48
CA PRO A 488 8.44 14.29 -23.42
C PRO A 488 9.14 15.55 -22.86
N ALA A 489 9.37 16.58 -23.69
CA ALA A 489 10.01 17.80 -23.23
C ALA A 489 9.10 18.58 -22.25
N ARG A 490 7.79 18.62 -22.52
CA ARG A 490 6.80 19.20 -21.62
C ARG A 490 6.72 18.42 -20.30
N LEU A 491 6.74 17.09 -20.37
CA LEU A 491 6.74 16.24 -19.17
C LEU A 491 7.97 16.49 -18.33
N ALA A 492 9.16 16.46 -18.93
CA ALA A 492 10.42 16.72 -18.25
C ALA A 492 10.44 18.11 -17.59
N ALA A 493 9.98 19.15 -18.29
CA ALA A 493 9.91 20.51 -17.75
C ALA A 493 8.93 20.63 -16.55
N THR A 494 7.84 19.89 -16.57
CA THR A 494 6.85 19.86 -15.48
C THR A 494 7.43 19.14 -14.25
N LEU A 495 7.99 17.96 -14.44
CA LEU A 495 8.61 17.18 -13.35
C LEU A 495 9.83 17.90 -12.77
N ALA A 496 10.61 18.61 -13.58
CA ALA A 496 11.76 19.37 -13.12
C ALA A 496 11.40 20.48 -12.12
N ARG A 497 10.20 21.06 -12.19
CA ARG A 497 9.71 22.03 -11.18
C ARG A 497 9.44 21.33 -9.84
N ALA A 498 8.90 20.14 -9.87
CA ALA A 498 8.61 19.37 -8.66
C ALA A 498 9.89 18.87 -7.94
N LEU A 499 11.07 18.91 -8.58
CA LEU A 499 12.36 18.68 -7.90
C LEU A 499 12.68 19.75 -6.86
N GLU A 500 12.02 20.91 -6.90
CA GLU A 500 12.21 22.03 -5.97
C GLU A 500 11.11 22.09 -4.90
N ASP A 501 10.19 21.09 -4.86
CA ASP A 501 9.13 21.05 -3.85
C ASP A 501 9.72 21.01 -2.44
N PRO A 502 9.14 21.77 -1.47
CA PRO A 502 9.60 21.73 -0.10
C PRO A 502 9.49 20.33 0.53
N VAL A 503 8.54 19.50 0.08
CA VAL A 503 8.27 18.18 0.67
C VAL A 503 9.05 17.08 -0.06
N ARG A 504 9.83 16.30 0.68
CA ARG A 504 10.75 15.27 0.16
C ARG A 504 10.04 14.23 -0.71
N THR A 505 8.87 13.71 -0.27
CA THR A 505 8.14 12.68 -1.03
C THR A 505 7.65 13.17 -2.39
N VAL A 506 7.38 14.47 -2.57
CA VAL A 506 7.06 15.06 -3.88
C VAL A 506 8.30 15.12 -4.77
N ARG A 507 9.44 15.56 -4.22
CA ARG A 507 10.71 15.64 -4.96
C ARG A 507 11.17 14.29 -5.44
N ILE A 508 11.18 13.27 -4.58
CA ILE A 508 11.67 11.93 -4.95
C ILE A 508 10.78 11.26 -5.98
N GLU A 509 9.45 11.49 -5.95
CA GLU A 509 8.55 11.03 -6.98
C GLU A 509 8.91 11.66 -8.36
N ALA A 510 9.19 12.96 -8.37
CA ALA A 510 9.61 13.66 -9.58
C ALA A 510 10.94 13.11 -10.12
N ALA A 511 11.91 12.84 -9.26
CA ALA A 511 13.20 12.30 -9.65
C ALA A 511 13.09 10.88 -10.20
N SER A 512 12.31 10.02 -9.54
CA SER A 512 12.02 8.66 -10.01
C SER A 512 11.45 8.69 -11.43
N ARG A 513 10.49 9.56 -11.69
CA ARG A 513 9.82 9.67 -13.00
C ARG A 513 10.66 10.33 -14.09
N LEU A 514 11.63 11.13 -13.71
CA LEU A 514 12.58 11.75 -14.65
C LEU A 514 13.69 10.79 -15.09
N ALA A 515 13.92 9.67 -14.36
CA ALA A 515 14.98 8.74 -14.70
C ALA A 515 14.88 8.24 -16.15
N GLY A 516 16.01 8.00 -16.80
CA GLY A 516 16.10 7.56 -18.18
C GLY A 516 16.05 8.72 -19.20
N ASP A 517 15.31 8.51 -20.29
CA ASP A 517 15.33 9.38 -21.48
C ASP A 517 14.87 10.82 -21.21
N LEU A 518 13.99 11.04 -20.23
CA LEU A 518 13.50 12.38 -19.90
C LEU A 518 14.59 13.31 -19.41
N THR A 519 15.69 12.79 -18.84
CA THR A 519 16.84 13.58 -18.42
C THR A 519 17.51 14.32 -19.57
N THR A 520 17.38 13.85 -20.80
CA THR A 520 17.95 14.51 -22.00
C THR A 520 17.32 15.87 -22.28
N HIS A 521 16.11 16.12 -21.78
CA HIS A 521 15.39 17.38 -21.94
C HIS A 521 15.68 18.40 -20.82
N LEU A 522 16.46 18.02 -19.78
CA LEU A 522 16.78 18.91 -18.68
C LEU A 522 17.87 19.91 -19.02
N THR A 523 17.70 21.17 -18.60
CA THR A 523 18.77 22.18 -18.60
C THR A 523 19.87 21.85 -17.61
N GLY A 524 21.04 22.50 -17.73
CA GLY A 524 22.16 22.27 -16.80
C GLY A 524 21.82 22.45 -15.31
N PRO A 525 21.13 23.54 -14.91
CA PRO A 525 20.67 23.71 -13.53
C PRO A 525 19.68 22.63 -13.08
N GLN A 526 18.70 22.27 -13.92
CA GLN A 526 17.71 21.23 -13.63
C GLN A 526 18.37 19.85 -13.46
N ARG A 527 19.38 19.54 -14.28
CA ARG A 527 20.15 18.29 -14.16
C ARG A 527 20.88 18.20 -12.81
N LYS A 528 21.51 19.30 -12.37
CA LYS A 528 22.13 19.36 -11.05
C LYS A 528 21.14 19.10 -9.92
N GLN A 529 19.96 19.70 -9.99
CA GLN A 529 18.89 19.49 -9.02
C GLN A 529 18.40 18.04 -9.06
N TYR A 530 18.20 17.50 -10.26
CA TYR A 530 17.85 16.10 -10.45
C TYR A 530 18.86 15.16 -9.80
N GLU A 531 20.15 15.34 -10.04
CA GLU A 531 21.23 14.50 -9.47
C GLU A 531 21.21 14.53 -7.94
N ARG A 532 20.94 15.69 -7.34
CA ARG A 532 20.80 15.81 -5.87
C ARG A 532 19.59 15.02 -5.36
N VAL A 533 18.41 15.21 -5.96
CA VAL A 533 17.18 14.56 -5.53
C VAL A 533 17.19 13.06 -5.84
N LEU A 534 17.89 12.66 -6.92
CA LEU A 534 18.11 11.25 -7.23
C LEU A 534 18.85 10.53 -6.09
N GLY A 535 19.81 11.21 -5.43
CA GLY A 535 20.44 10.70 -4.23
C GLY A 535 19.45 10.51 -3.08
N GLU A 536 18.52 11.47 -2.87
CA GLU A 536 17.45 11.33 -1.86
C GLU A 536 16.53 10.12 -2.16
N TYR A 537 16.22 9.86 -3.45
CA TYR A 537 15.44 8.71 -3.88
C TYR A 537 16.18 7.39 -3.67
N GLU A 538 17.44 7.30 -4.08
CA GLU A 538 18.27 6.10 -3.89
C GLU A 538 18.40 5.76 -2.40
N GLU A 539 18.62 6.76 -1.54
CA GLU A 539 18.68 6.60 -0.09
C GLU A 539 17.35 6.04 0.48
N ALA A 540 16.21 6.61 0.08
CA ALA A 540 14.89 6.14 0.49
C ALA A 540 14.62 4.68 0.07
N MET A 541 15.05 4.29 -1.13
CA MET A 541 14.89 2.91 -1.60
C MET A 541 15.87 1.94 -0.92
N ARG A 542 17.08 2.40 -0.57
CA ARG A 542 18.05 1.61 0.22
C ARG A 542 17.54 1.39 1.65
N TYR A 543 16.87 2.38 2.23
CA TYR A 543 16.21 2.23 3.53
C TYR A 543 15.20 1.08 3.54
N SER A 544 14.45 0.90 2.46
CA SER A 544 13.44 -0.15 2.29
C SER A 544 13.96 -1.40 1.57
N ALA A 545 15.29 -1.55 1.40
CA ALA A 545 15.88 -2.64 0.63
C ALA A 545 15.92 -3.99 1.38
N ASP A 546 15.46 -4.04 2.61
CA ASP A 546 15.10 -5.25 3.36
C ASP A 546 13.78 -5.89 2.88
N PHE A 547 13.02 -5.20 2.01
CA PHE A 547 11.81 -5.68 1.36
C PHE A 547 11.97 -5.80 -0.16
N ALA A 548 11.22 -6.72 -0.76
CA ALA A 548 11.24 -6.96 -2.20
C ALA A 548 10.92 -5.70 -3.02
N PHE A 549 9.97 -4.87 -2.57
CA PHE A 549 9.61 -3.64 -3.28
C PHE A 549 10.73 -2.60 -3.31
N GLY A 550 11.50 -2.44 -2.22
CA GLY A 550 12.65 -1.52 -2.18
C GLY A 550 13.74 -1.95 -3.16
N ARG A 551 14.07 -3.24 -3.19
CA ARG A 551 15.00 -3.83 -4.17
C ARG A 551 14.49 -3.70 -5.60
N TYR A 552 13.21 -3.93 -5.83
CA TYR A 552 12.57 -3.75 -7.12
C TYR A 552 12.67 -2.31 -7.64
N ASN A 553 12.39 -1.33 -6.79
CA ASN A 553 12.49 0.09 -7.15
C ASN A 553 13.94 0.50 -7.45
N LEU A 554 14.93 0.00 -6.70
CA LEU A 554 16.35 0.17 -7.03
C LEU A 554 16.69 -0.49 -8.38
N GLY A 555 16.16 -1.67 -8.64
CA GLY A 555 16.35 -2.36 -9.93
C GLY A 555 15.81 -1.54 -11.10
N ASN A 556 14.61 -0.97 -10.98
CA ASN A 556 14.03 -0.07 -12.00
C ASN A 556 14.91 1.18 -12.19
N LEU A 557 15.30 1.84 -11.10
CA LEU A 557 16.17 3.00 -11.15
C LEU A 557 17.47 2.70 -11.89
N TYR A 558 18.19 1.64 -11.51
CA TYR A 558 19.44 1.27 -12.13
C TYR A 558 19.28 0.86 -13.60
N ASN A 559 18.15 0.23 -13.96
CA ASN A 559 17.80 -0.06 -15.36
C ASN A 559 17.63 1.24 -16.17
N ASP A 560 16.92 2.22 -15.63
CA ASP A 560 16.65 3.49 -16.28
C ASP A 560 17.93 4.36 -16.41
N LEU A 561 18.86 4.20 -15.47
CA LEU A 561 20.20 4.80 -15.52
C LEU A 561 21.19 4.02 -16.42
N GLY A 562 20.77 2.91 -17.06
CA GLY A 562 21.62 2.05 -17.88
C GLY A 562 22.65 1.22 -17.10
N GLN A 563 22.50 1.13 -15.77
CA GLN A 563 23.38 0.34 -14.89
C GLN A 563 22.87 -1.11 -14.79
N THR A 564 22.94 -1.83 -15.90
CA THR A 564 22.27 -3.14 -16.10
C THR A 564 22.67 -4.17 -15.05
N GLU A 565 23.94 -4.25 -14.66
CA GLU A 565 24.42 -5.24 -13.66
C GLU A 565 23.77 -4.96 -12.29
N LYS A 566 23.77 -3.71 -11.82
CA LYS A 566 23.09 -3.35 -10.56
C LYS A 566 21.58 -3.58 -10.61
N ALA A 567 20.95 -3.38 -11.77
CA ALA A 567 19.53 -3.67 -11.94
C ALA A 567 19.25 -5.16 -11.77
N ILE A 568 20.05 -6.03 -12.40
CA ILE A 568 19.94 -7.49 -12.26
C ILE A 568 20.12 -7.91 -10.80
N ASP A 569 21.20 -7.45 -10.13
CA ASP A 569 21.47 -7.78 -8.73
C ASP A 569 20.31 -7.36 -7.81
N SER A 570 19.71 -6.19 -8.08
CA SER A 570 18.58 -5.67 -7.31
C SER A 570 17.30 -6.49 -7.53
N PHE A 571 16.97 -6.87 -8.78
CA PHE A 571 15.81 -7.73 -9.05
C PHE A 571 16.01 -9.14 -8.51
N GLU A 572 17.21 -9.71 -8.62
CA GLU A 572 17.52 -11.01 -8.01
C GLU A 572 17.40 -10.96 -6.48
N ALA A 573 17.83 -9.85 -5.85
CA ALA A 573 17.66 -9.64 -4.42
C ALA A 573 16.17 -9.56 -4.03
N ALA A 574 15.35 -8.85 -4.82
CA ALA A 574 13.89 -8.80 -4.60
C ALA A 574 13.27 -10.20 -4.64
N ILE A 575 13.65 -11.03 -5.62
CA ILE A 575 13.15 -12.41 -5.78
C ILE A 575 13.65 -13.34 -4.65
N ARG A 576 14.85 -13.08 -4.10
CA ARG A 576 15.34 -13.84 -2.93
C ARG A 576 14.55 -13.53 -1.66
N ILE A 577 14.13 -12.25 -1.50
CA ILE A 577 13.31 -11.81 -0.34
C ILE A 577 11.90 -12.36 -0.46
N ASP A 578 11.31 -12.27 -1.65
CA ASP A 578 9.96 -12.75 -1.95
C ASP A 578 9.95 -13.49 -3.31
N GLY A 579 9.93 -14.81 -3.24
CA GLY A 579 9.88 -15.69 -4.42
C GLY A 579 8.61 -15.51 -5.27
N ALA A 580 7.55 -14.89 -4.73
CA ALA A 580 6.30 -14.58 -5.42
C ALA A 580 6.23 -13.12 -5.89
N PHE A 581 7.30 -12.33 -5.78
CA PHE A 581 7.32 -10.96 -6.26
C PHE A 581 7.44 -10.89 -7.78
N TYR A 582 6.36 -11.19 -8.48
CA TYR A 582 6.30 -11.32 -9.95
C TYR A 582 6.73 -10.07 -10.73
N PRO A 583 6.54 -8.82 -10.26
CA PRO A 583 7.06 -7.65 -10.96
C PRO A 583 8.57 -7.68 -11.18
N ALA A 584 9.36 -8.12 -10.16
CA ALA A 584 10.80 -8.26 -10.32
C ALA A 584 11.17 -9.38 -11.29
N LYS A 585 10.45 -10.52 -11.26
CA LYS A 585 10.66 -11.62 -12.22
C LYS A 585 10.42 -11.17 -13.65
N ALA A 586 9.35 -10.41 -13.90
CA ALA A 586 9.02 -9.88 -15.21
C ALA A 586 10.13 -8.96 -15.75
N ASN A 587 10.55 -7.96 -14.95
CA ASN A 587 11.59 -7.03 -15.36
C ASN A 587 12.96 -7.68 -15.53
N LEU A 588 13.31 -8.60 -14.63
CA LEU A 588 14.55 -9.39 -14.75
C LEU A 588 14.57 -10.26 -16.02
N ALA A 589 13.43 -10.85 -16.37
CA ALA A 589 13.32 -11.63 -17.61
C ALA A 589 13.59 -10.78 -18.86
N LEU A 590 13.05 -9.54 -18.90
CA LEU A 590 13.31 -8.61 -19.99
C LEU A 590 14.79 -8.21 -20.06
N LEU A 591 15.46 -8.05 -18.91
CA LEU A 591 16.91 -7.78 -18.87
C LEU A 591 17.71 -8.97 -19.39
N TYR A 592 17.41 -10.19 -18.94
CA TYR A 592 18.08 -11.39 -19.41
C TYR A 592 17.89 -11.63 -20.92
N ASN A 593 16.68 -11.38 -21.44
CA ASN A 593 16.44 -11.48 -22.88
C ASN A 593 17.31 -10.48 -23.67
N ARG A 594 17.39 -9.20 -23.22
CA ARG A 594 18.28 -8.20 -23.83
C ARG A 594 19.76 -8.59 -23.81
N GLN A 595 20.19 -9.39 -22.83
CA GLN A 595 21.56 -9.92 -22.74
C GLN A 595 21.77 -11.22 -23.52
N GLY A 596 20.71 -11.78 -24.13
CA GLY A 596 20.75 -13.06 -24.83
C GLY A 596 20.69 -14.29 -23.91
N GLU A 597 20.42 -14.09 -22.61
CA GLU A 597 20.24 -15.14 -21.61
C GLU A 597 18.81 -15.73 -21.67
N ASN A 598 18.39 -16.11 -22.88
CA ASN A 598 17.00 -16.46 -23.22
C ASN A 598 16.42 -17.55 -22.33
N ARG A 599 17.21 -18.55 -21.91
CA ARG A 599 16.72 -19.62 -21.02
C ARG A 599 16.41 -19.15 -19.60
N LYS A 600 17.16 -18.18 -19.09
CA LYS A 600 16.84 -17.57 -17.80
C LYS A 600 15.57 -16.74 -17.89
N ALA A 601 15.44 -15.94 -18.95
CA ALA A 601 14.25 -15.15 -19.24
C ALA A 601 12.98 -16.02 -19.36
N GLU A 602 13.07 -17.11 -20.13
CA GLU A 602 11.98 -18.07 -20.33
C GLU A 602 11.48 -18.63 -18.99
N ARG A 603 12.39 -19.10 -18.13
CA ARG A 603 12.01 -19.67 -16.83
C ARG A 603 11.21 -18.69 -16.01
N LEU A 604 11.68 -17.43 -15.89
CA LEU A 604 11.01 -16.41 -15.11
C LEU A 604 9.64 -16.04 -15.69
N LEU A 605 9.54 -15.87 -17.02
CA LEU A 605 8.25 -15.57 -17.66
C LEU A 605 7.23 -16.72 -17.50
N ARG A 606 7.68 -17.96 -17.57
CA ARG A 606 6.80 -19.13 -17.31
C ARG A 606 6.26 -19.11 -15.88
N GLU A 607 7.09 -18.81 -14.89
CA GLU A 607 6.66 -18.66 -13.49
C GLU A 607 5.61 -17.54 -13.34
N VAL A 608 5.83 -16.38 -13.98
CA VAL A 608 4.87 -15.26 -13.93
C VAL A 608 3.55 -15.65 -14.60
N VAL A 609 3.58 -16.21 -15.81
CA VAL A 609 2.36 -16.57 -16.56
C VAL A 609 1.59 -17.71 -15.89
N ALA A 610 2.29 -18.64 -15.24
CA ALA A 610 1.64 -19.73 -14.52
C ALA A 610 0.90 -19.24 -13.27
N ALA A 611 1.48 -18.28 -12.54
CA ALA A 611 0.90 -17.72 -11.32
C ALA A 611 -0.17 -16.65 -11.60
N GLN A 612 -0.01 -15.89 -12.67
CA GLN A 612 -0.89 -14.77 -13.04
C GLN A 612 -1.30 -14.87 -14.52
N PRO A 613 -2.16 -15.82 -14.87
CA PRO A 613 -2.52 -16.10 -16.27
C PRO A 613 -3.27 -14.95 -16.96
N GLU A 614 -3.82 -14.01 -16.20
CA GLU A 614 -4.46 -12.79 -16.69
C GLU A 614 -3.47 -11.68 -17.08
N LEU A 615 -2.19 -11.81 -16.76
CA LEU A 615 -1.16 -10.88 -17.24
C LEU A 615 -0.81 -11.19 -18.71
N TYR A 616 -1.74 -10.89 -19.60
CA TYR A 616 -1.66 -11.21 -21.03
C TYR A 616 -0.44 -10.59 -21.73
N ASP A 617 0.09 -9.47 -21.24
CA ASP A 617 1.34 -8.87 -21.73
C ASP A 617 2.56 -9.76 -21.43
N MET A 618 2.53 -10.49 -20.31
CA MET A 618 3.61 -11.44 -19.99
C MET A 618 3.52 -12.71 -20.84
N ALA A 619 2.32 -13.21 -21.11
CA ALA A 619 2.10 -14.29 -22.07
C ALA A 619 2.57 -13.88 -23.48
N TYR A 620 2.30 -12.64 -23.90
CA TYR A 620 2.81 -12.09 -25.14
C TYR A 620 4.35 -12.04 -25.17
N SER A 621 4.97 -11.53 -24.10
CA SER A 621 6.43 -11.47 -23.97
C SER A 621 7.09 -12.85 -24.00
N LEU A 622 6.51 -13.84 -23.30
CA LEU A 622 6.96 -15.23 -23.34
C LEU A 622 6.85 -15.81 -24.74
N ALA A 623 5.75 -15.57 -25.43
CA ALA A 623 5.55 -16.04 -26.78
C ALA A 623 6.59 -15.48 -27.77
N LEU A 624 6.89 -14.17 -27.69
CA LEU A 624 7.94 -13.56 -28.51
C LEU A 624 9.32 -14.17 -28.24
N LEU A 625 9.65 -14.38 -26.97
CA LEU A 625 10.89 -15.05 -26.57
C LEU A 625 10.98 -16.47 -27.15
N LEU A 626 9.90 -17.25 -27.07
CA LEU A 626 9.85 -18.60 -27.63
C LEU A 626 9.98 -18.60 -29.18
N VAL A 627 9.42 -17.57 -29.84
CA VAL A 627 9.63 -17.39 -31.30
C VAL A 627 11.11 -17.12 -31.60
N GLU A 628 11.77 -16.25 -30.82
CA GLU A 628 13.22 -16.00 -30.96
C GLU A 628 14.05 -17.26 -30.74
N MET A 629 13.63 -18.12 -29.80
CA MET A 629 14.25 -19.41 -29.52
C MET A 629 13.83 -20.52 -30.52
N GLN A 630 13.00 -20.22 -31.51
CA GLN A 630 12.45 -21.12 -32.52
C GLN A 630 11.54 -22.22 -31.95
N GLU A 631 10.99 -22.04 -30.76
CA GLU A 631 10.02 -22.91 -30.09
C GLU A 631 8.58 -22.60 -30.53
N TYR A 632 8.36 -22.58 -31.85
CA TYR A 632 7.14 -22.10 -32.48
C TYR A 632 5.85 -22.80 -32.03
N GLY A 633 5.94 -24.11 -31.72
CA GLY A 633 4.78 -24.90 -31.30
C GLY A 633 4.17 -24.43 -29.98
N GLU A 634 5.02 -24.07 -29.00
CA GLU A 634 4.56 -23.54 -27.72
C GLU A 634 4.19 -22.06 -27.81
N ALA A 635 4.94 -21.28 -28.60
CA ALA A 635 4.71 -19.86 -28.79
C ALA A 635 3.27 -19.54 -29.26
N VAL A 636 2.66 -20.40 -30.09
CA VAL A 636 1.27 -20.27 -30.53
C VAL A 636 0.32 -20.22 -29.35
N GLY A 637 0.44 -21.13 -28.38
CA GLY A 637 -0.45 -21.20 -27.23
C GLY A 637 -0.44 -19.94 -26.40
N PHE A 638 0.76 -19.39 -26.13
CA PHE A 638 0.88 -18.13 -25.37
C PHE A 638 0.44 -16.89 -26.17
N LEU A 639 0.66 -16.88 -27.50
CA LEU A 639 0.10 -15.83 -28.35
C LEU A 639 -1.43 -15.89 -28.43
N GLU A 640 -2.02 -17.08 -28.47
CA GLU A 640 -3.49 -17.23 -28.40
C GLU A 640 -4.05 -16.75 -27.07
N GLN A 641 -3.39 -17.10 -25.93
CA GLN A 641 -3.75 -16.58 -24.61
C GLN A 641 -3.73 -15.05 -24.62
N ALA A 642 -2.66 -14.44 -25.10
CA ALA A 642 -2.52 -12.99 -25.21
C ALA A 642 -3.58 -12.37 -26.13
N ALA A 643 -3.87 -12.98 -27.28
CA ALA A 643 -4.87 -12.50 -28.24
C ALA A 643 -6.30 -12.56 -27.70
N ASN A 644 -6.60 -13.55 -26.84
CA ASN A 644 -7.90 -13.68 -26.21
C ASN A 644 -8.10 -12.62 -25.11
N GLY A 645 -7.06 -12.31 -24.33
CA GLY A 645 -7.14 -11.31 -23.29
C GLY A 645 -7.04 -9.86 -23.80
N LEU A 646 -6.32 -9.65 -24.92
CA LEU A 646 -6.08 -8.35 -25.52
C LEU A 646 -6.56 -8.32 -27.00
N PRO A 647 -7.85 -8.58 -27.27
CA PRO A 647 -8.36 -8.80 -28.63
C PRO A 647 -8.21 -7.58 -29.55
N GLN A 648 -8.18 -6.36 -28.97
CA GLN A 648 -8.06 -5.10 -29.72
C GLN A 648 -6.61 -4.72 -30.05
N ARG A 649 -5.62 -5.51 -29.62
CA ARG A 649 -4.20 -5.22 -29.86
C ARG A 649 -3.75 -5.80 -31.19
N ALA A 650 -3.81 -5.01 -32.24
CA ALA A 650 -3.55 -5.41 -33.63
C ALA A 650 -2.19 -6.14 -33.79
N ARG A 651 -1.14 -5.69 -33.10
CA ARG A 651 0.20 -6.29 -33.17
C ARG A 651 0.23 -7.75 -32.69
N ILE A 652 -0.58 -8.12 -31.71
CA ILE A 652 -0.69 -9.52 -31.23
C ILE A 652 -1.33 -10.39 -32.32
N GLN A 653 -2.41 -9.93 -32.96
CA GLN A 653 -3.07 -10.63 -34.06
C GLN A 653 -2.12 -10.82 -35.25
N TYR A 654 -1.35 -9.77 -35.56
CA TYR A 654 -0.33 -9.81 -36.60
C TYR A 654 0.76 -10.86 -36.32
N ASN A 655 1.35 -10.84 -35.12
CA ASN A 655 2.41 -11.80 -34.74
C ASN A 655 1.90 -13.25 -34.75
N LEU A 656 0.68 -13.47 -34.24
CA LEU A 656 0.02 -14.77 -34.27
C LEU A 656 -0.24 -15.24 -35.71
N GLY A 657 -0.66 -14.33 -36.60
CA GLY A 657 -0.83 -14.60 -38.02
C GLY A 657 0.46 -15.03 -38.71
N LEU A 658 1.56 -14.32 -38.46
CA LEU A 658 2.89 -14.69 -38.98
C LEU A 658 3.37 -16.04 -38.44
N LEU A 659 3.14 -16.33 -37.17
CA LEU A 659 3.53 -17.59 -36.54
C LEU A 659 2.73 -18.76 -37.12
N HIS A 660 1.41 -18.60 -37.33
CA HIS A 660 0.60 -19.59 -38.04
C HIS A 660 1.07 -19.83 -39.47
N GLN A 661 1.52 -18.76 -40.15
CA GLN A 661 2.09 -18.85 -41.50
C GLN A 661 3.39 -19.69 -41.49
N GLN A 662 4.27 -19.47 -40.51
CA GLN A 662 5.50 -20.25 -40.31
C GLN A 662 5.21 -21.73 -40.06
N LEU A 663 4.14 -22.00 -39.29
CA LEU A 663 3.68 -23.36 -38.98
C LEU A 663 2.81 -23.99 -40.08
N GLN A 664 2.65 -23.33 -41.22
CA GLN A 664 1.82 -23.78 -42.36
C GLN A 664 0.31 -23.90 -42.04
N ASN A 665 -0.15 -23.25 -40.97
CA ASN A 665 -1.55 -23.17 -40.61
C ASN A 665 -2.23 -22.01 -41.36
N LEU A 666 -2.29 -22.12 -42.69
CA LEU A 666 -2.58 -21.01 -43.60
C LEU A 666 -3.97 -20.36 -43.39
N ALA A 667 -4.98 -21.15 -43.01
CA ALA A 667 -6.33 -20.61 -42.75
C ALA A 667 -6.37 -19.74 -41.47
N ALA A 668 -5.71 -20.21 -40.39
CA ALA A 668 -5.57 -19.44 -39.16
C ALA A 668 -4.74 -18.18 -39.39
N ALA A 669 -3.65 -18.28 -40.14
CA ALA A 669 -2.80 -17.15 -40.54
C ALA A 669 -3.64 -16.02 -41.21
N GLU A 670 -4.44 -16.41 -42.22
CA GLU A 670 -5.30 -15.48 -42.95
C GLU A 670 -6.28 -14.77 -42.00
N THR A 671 -6.94 -15.54 -41.12
CA THR A 671 -7.89 -14.99 -40.16
C THR A 671 -7.25 -13.95 -39.26
N ARG A 672 -6.08 -14.26 -38.68
CA ARG A 672 -5.39 -13.36 -37.75
C ARG A 672 -4.79 -12.12 -38.45
N LEU A 673 -4.23 -12.28 -39.65
CA LEU A 673 -3.73 -11.13 -40.44
C LEU A 673 -4.85 -10.18 -40.88
N ARG A 674 -6.04 -10.72 -41.22
CA ARG A 674 -7.22 -9.91 -41.47
C ARG A 674 -7.66 -9.12 -40.25
N MET A 675 -7.74 -9.77 -39.10
CA MET A 675 -8.08 -9.09 -37.84
C MET A 675 -7.08 -7.96 -37.52
N ALA A 676 -5.79 -8.17 -37.70
CA ALA A 676 -4.78 -7.14 -37.52
C ALA A 676 -5.03 -5.92 -38.42
N LEU A 677 -5.32 -6.18 -39.69
CA LEU A 677 -5.60 -5.11 -40.69
C LEU A 677 -6.93 -4.42 -40.40
N GLU A 678 -7.95 -5.12 -39.92
CA GLU A 678 -9.24 -4.53 -39.55
C GLU A 678 -9.08 -3.58 -38.36
N LEU A 679 -8.24 -3.93 -37.37
CA LEU A 679 -7.95 -3.11 -36.21
C LEU A 679 -7.12 -1.87 -36.53
N GLU A 680 -6.14 -2.01 -37.46
CA GLU A 680 -5.27 -0.91 -37.91
C GLU A 680 -5.15 -0.87 -39.44
N PRO A 681 -6.16 -0.37 -40.14
CA PRO A 681 -6.17 -0.40 -41.63
C PRO A 681 -5.03 0.38 -42.28
N GLY A 682 -4.49 1.39 -41.56
CA GLY A 682 -3.39 2.23 -42.05
C GLY A 682 -1.99 1.63 -41.87
N SER A 683 -1.84 0.48 -41.23
CA SER A 683 -0.53 -0.11 -41.01
C SER A 683 0.05 -0.78 -42.25
N LEU A 684 1.17 -0.25 -42.74
CA LEU A 684 1.88 -0.80 -43.90
C LEU A 684 2.33 -2.25 -43.64
N ASP A 685 2.81 -2.56 -42.46
CA ASP A 685 3.26 -3.92 -42.08
C ASP A 685 2.12 -4.92 -42.20
N PHE A 686 0.91 -4.57 -41.74
CA PHE A 686 -0.23 -5.49 -41.75
C PHE A 686 -0.80 -5.65 -43.16
N GLN A 687 -0.85 -4.58 -43.91
CA GLN A 687 -1.21 -4.63 -45.35
C GLN A 687 -0.23 -5.51 -46.09
N TYR A 688 1.07 -5.31 -45.90
CA TYR A 688 2.12 -6.11 -46.56
C TYR A 688 2.01 -7.60 -46.21
N ALA A 689 1.88 -7.92 -44.93
CA ALA A 689 1.84 -9.33 -44.51
C ALA A 689 0.62 -10.08 -45.06
N LEU A 690 -0.55 -9.43 -45.13
CA LEU A 690 -1.74 -10.04 -45.71
C LEU A 690 -1.64 -10.18 -47.22
N ALA A 691 -1.11 -9.18 -47.90
CA ALA A 691 -0.86 -9.23 -49.34
C ALA A 691 0.14 -10.30 -49.69
N ASP A 692 1.26 -10.40 -48.97
CA ASP A 692 2.28 -11.43 -49.12
C ASP A 692 1.72 -12.85 -48.89
N HIS A 693 0.85 -13.00 -47.86
CA HIS A 693 0.14 -14.24 -47.60
C HIS A 693 -0.67 -14.73 -48.78
N TYR A 694 -1.44 -13.84 -49.45
CA TYR A 694 -2.23 -14.18 -50.61
C TYR A 694 -1.36 -14.46 -51.82
N ILE A 695 -0.33 -13.65 -52.03
CA ILE A 695 0.60 -13.83 -53.19
C ILE A 695 1.32 -15.16 -53.13
N LYS A 696 1.86 -15.55 -51.99
CA LYS A 696 2.55 -16.86 -51.78
C LYS A 696 1.64 -18.04 -52.03
N ARG A 697 0.32 -17.84 -51.92
CA ARG A 697 -0.69 -18.90 -52.21
C ARG A 697 -1.25 -18.80 -53.64
N GLY A 698 -0.80 -17.85 -54.45
CA GLY A 698 -1.33 -17.61 -55.77
C GLY A 698 -2.73 -17.01 -55.81
N MET A 699 -3.19 -16.45 -54.66
CA MET A 699 -4.53 -15.84 -54.49
C MET A 699 -4.47 -14.36 -54.88
N PHE A 700 -4.11 -14.09 -56.13
CA PHE A 700 -3.87 -12.74 -56.59
C PHE A 700 -5.10 -11.83 -56.54
N GLU A 701 -6.31 -12.39 -56.79
CA GLU A 701 -7.56 -11.62 -56.72
C GLU A 701 -7.82 -11.05 -55.30
N GLN A 702 -7.44 -11.81 -54.27
CA GLN A 702 -7.56 -11.33 -52.87
C GLN A 702 -6.45 -10.35 -52.48
N ALA A 703 -5.27 -10.46 -53.10
CA ALA A 703 -4.15 -9.57 -52.85
C ALA A 703 -4.38 -8.15 -53.43
N VAL A 704 -5.02 -8.05 -54.59
CA VAL A 704 -5.22 -6.76 -55.30
C VAL A 704 -5.85 -5.67 -54.41
N PRO A 705 -7.01 -5.89 -53.72
CA PRO A 705 -7.62 -4.86 -52.89
C PRO A 705 -6.71 -4.38 -51.76
N ILE A 706 -5.89 -5.28 -51.17
CA ILE A 706 -4.97 -4.93 -50.11
C ILE A 706 -3.81 -4.07 -50.66
N VAL A 707 -3.30 -4.42 -51.80
CA VAL A 707 -2.23 -3.66 -52.47
C VAL A 707 -2.74 -2.26 -52.93
N GLU A 708 -3.98 -2.18 -53.41
CA GLU A 708 -4.63 -0.89 -53.71
C GLU A 708 -4.77 -0.01 -52.46
N LEU A 709 -5.14 -0.60 -51.33
CA LEU A 709 -5.17 0.06 -50.02
C LEU A 709 -3.77 0.56 -49.63
N MET A 710 -2.71 -0.28 -49.80
CA MET A 710 -1.32 0.14 -49.54
C MET A 710 -0.92 1.38 -50.38
N ILE A 711 -1.24 1.38 -51.66
CA ILE A 711 -0.91 2.50 -52.55
C ILE A 711 -1.67 3.77 -52.12
N ALA A 712 -2.94 3.62 -51.73
CA ALA A 712 -3.77 4.75 -51.33
C ALA A 712 -3.34 5.35 -49.97
N THR A 713 -2.96 4.54 -49.03
CA THR A 713 -2.58 4.97 -47.69
C THR A 713 -1.11 5.38 -47.57
N HIS A 714 -0.24 4.84 -48.45
CA HIS A 714 1.20 5.10 -48.47
C HIS A 714 1.71 5.48 -49.89
N PRO A 715 1.23 6.58 -50.47
CA PRO A 715 1.51 6.93 -51.88
C PRO A 715 3.01 7.15 -52.17
N ASP A 716 3.76 7.59 -51.16
CA ASP A 716 5.20 7.84 -51.30
C ASP A 716 6.05 6.56 -51.10
N ASN A 717 5.44 5.43 -50.72
CA ASN A 717 6.15 4.16 -50.56
C ASN A 717 6.04 3.31 -51.85
N PRO A 718 7.15 2.96 -52.51
CA PRO A 718 7.11 2.27 -53.80
C PRO A 718 6.66 0.80 -53.73
N ILE A 719 6.60 0.20 -52.50
CA ILE A 719 6.39 -1.24 -52.33
C ILE A 719 5.01 -1.70 -52.85
N GLY A 720 3.96 -0.91 -52.64
CA GLY A 720 2.62 -1.20 -53.13
C GLY A 720 2.58 -1.29 -54.68
N ASN A 721 3.21 -0.32 -55.35
CA ASN A 721 3.30 -0.31 -56.82
C ASN A 721 4.15 -1.48 -57.35
N GLN A 722 5.25 -1.83 -56.68
CA GLN A 722 6.09 -2.96 -57.05
C GLN A 722 5.33 -4.29 -56.93
N ILE A 723 4.56 -4.47 -55.86
CA ILE A 723 3.73 -5.66 -55.66
C ILE A 723 2.63 -5.72 -56.74
N MET A 724 1.98 -4.61 -57.03
CA MET A 724 0.95 -4.55 -58.05
C MET A 724 1.51 -4.91 -59.43
N GLU A 725 2.71 -4.44 -59.78
CA GLU A 725 3.40 -4.81 -61.03
C GLU A 725 3.75 -6.29 -61.06
N PHE A 726 4.21 -6.87 -59.93
CA PHE A 726 4.46 -8.30 -59.82
C PHE A 726 3.18 -9.12 -60.05
N ILE A 727 2.04 -8.72 -59.47
CA ILE A 727 0.75 -9.39 -59.63
C ILE A 727 0.36 -9.39 -61.14
N ARG A 728 0.43 -8.19 -61.81
CA ARG A 728 0.08 -8.03 -63.21
C ARG A 728 0.93 -8.97 -64.10
N ARG A 729 2.24 -9.01 -63.89
CA ARG A 729 3.14 -9.93 -64.65
C ARG A 729 2.81 -11.39 -64.41
N SER A 730 2.38 -11.76 -63.21
CA SER A 730 2.09 -13.13 -62.82
C SER A 730 0.71 -13.60 -63.29
N THR A 731 -0.23 -12.71 -63.53
CA THR A 731 -1.60 -13.00 -63.98
C THR A 731 -1.79 -12.80 -65.48
N GLY A 732 -0.79 -12.27 -66.18
CA GLY A 732 -0.83 -12.08 -67.66
C GLY A 732 -1.67 -10.85 -68.08
N HIS A 733 -1.95 -9.96 -67.16
CA HIS A 733 -2.70 -8.66 -67.38
C HIS A 733 -1.82 -7.44 -67.21
#